data_0e467271b9b43923c0a30218ae0c82a7
#
_entry.id   0e467271b9b43923c0a30218ae0c82a7
#
_cell.length_a   1.000
_cell.length_b   1.000
_cell.length_c   1.000
_cell.angle_alpha   90.00
_cell.angle_beta   90.00
_cell.angle_gamma   90.00
#
_symmetry.space_group_name_H-M   'P 1'
#
loop_
_entity.id
_entity.type
_entity.pdbx_description
1 polymer ?
#
loop_
_entity_poly.entity_id
_entity_poly.type
_entity_poly.pdbx_seq_one_letter_code
_entity_poly.pdbx_strand_id
1 'polypeptide(L)'
;MMRLSAAPEYRLPPKEIQEIMDVPPNPSYYVSPRRDRIMFLKRRAMPPLSELAKPDKILAGIRIDPSSNARSRMSFYTGISVHLLMDDGSLGPEKVVHGYPDGAKINFITWSPDGQHMAFTVRYGDEVSNGSNLALWVADAESGQARPLFKSTDIRLNAIFELFVWVDNSTLLVCTVPSSRVDSPKKPLIPFGPRIRSNEQKNVIRMRATKEMLKDLHEEELFNYYATSQLVLISLDGIVMPVASPAIYVSLNPSPDEKYLMLTSVHQPYSSIVSYKRFPRKVELWTVDGRFIREVCDLPLAENIPIAPNSVRKGKRLIRWRPDMPSTFYWVEAQDGGDANVEVSPRDIVYMEPAEPLNGEKPQVLVKLDLRYGKISWCYGLHALVYEYWHKTRRTRTWVISPDCKEFSPRLLFDRSSEDAYSSPGSPMMCRTRAGTLVIAKIKTSEETYILMKGLGATPKGSVPFLDLLNITTGTKERIWESGKEKYYESVLALMSYCPECEIQLNQLKLLISKESRSEATQYYLSIWPDKTEVQLTSYPHPYPQLASLQKEIIRYKREDGVKLTATLYMPPGYNPSKDGPLPCLIWSYPGEFKSREAAGQVRRSPNKFARINNNFPLLWLARGFVILADPTIPIIGEGDQEANDRYIEQLIASAEAAVNEVVRRGVAHRDKIAVGGHSYGAFMTANLLAHAPHLFCCGIARSGAYNRTLTPFGFQKEVRTLWEATDTYIKMSPFILANKIKKPILLFHGEEDSKVTTAMQSTQFYDALKRHGAPCRLVILPFEGHRYTARESIMHVIWETDRWLQKYCASN
;
A
#
# COMPACT_ATOMS: atom_id res chain seq x y z
N MET A 1 21.04 40.70 16.64
CA MET A 1 20.90 40.35 15.23
C MET A 1 21.49 38.97 15.00
N MET A 2 20.66 37.94 14.92
CA MET A 2 21.13 36.63 14.42
C MET A 2 21.38 36.79 12.93
N ARG A 3 22.62 36.62 12.49
CA ARG A 3 22.94 36.47 11.07
C ARG A 3 22.23 35.20 10.61
N LEU A 4 21.32 35.32 9.64
CA LEU A 4 20.89 34.21 8.83
C LEU A 4 22.17 33.66 8.18
N SER A 5 22.65 32.50 8.64
CA SER A 5 23.75 31.81 7.97
C SER A 5 23.35 31.59 6.52
N ALA A 6 24.32 31.57 5.61
CA ALA A 6 24.09 31.21 4.22
C ALA A 6 23.11 30.04 4.12
N ALA A 7 22.17 30.07 3.17
CA ALA A 7 21.14 29.06 3.02
C ALA A 7 21.79 27.65 3.09
N PRO A 8 21.33 26.77 3.96
CA PRO A 8 21.95 25.45 4.10
C PRO A 8 21.78 24.68 2.80
N GLU A 9 22.88 24.31 2.17
CA GLU A 9 22.87 23.46 0.98
C GLU A 9 22.51 22.02 1.37
N TYR A 10 21.91 21.27 0.44
CA TYR A 10 21.75 19.83 0.57
C TYR A 10 23.14 19.17 0.66
N ARG A 11 23.34 18.39 1.72
CA ARG A 11 24.60 17.69 2.01
C ARG A 11 24.50 16.22 1.65
N LEU A 12 25.61 15.63 1.28
CA LEU A 12 25.73 14.20 0.96
C LEU A 12 26.38 13.45 2.14
N PRO A 13 25.90 12.24 2.46
CA PRO A 13 26.56 11.36 3.43
C PRO A 13 27.89 10.85 2.89
N PRO A 14 28.70 10.11 3.71
CA PRO A 14 29.92 9.47 3.25
C PRO A 14 29.70 8.64 1.98
N LYS A 15 30.75 8.55 1.14
CA LYS A 15 30.66 7.93 -0.19
C LYS A 15 30.15 6.48 -0.12
N GLU A 16 30.61 5.71 0.85
CA GLU A 16 30.17 4.33 1.10
C GLU A 16 28.66 4.19 1.28
N ILE A 17 28.04 5.18 1.92
CA ILE A 17 26.59 5.22 2.12
C ILE A 17 25.87 5.64 0.84
N GLN A 18 26.45 6.60 0.09
CA GLN A 18 25.89 7.00 -1.22
C GLN A 18 25.86 5.81 -2.18
N GLU A 19 26.92 5.03 -2.25
CA GLU A 19 27.03 3.82 -3.10
C GLU A 19 25.93 2.80 -2.77
N ILE A 20 25.59 2.59 -1.49
CA ILE A 20 24.48 1.72 -1.09
C ILE A 20 23.12 2.29 -1.54
N MET A 21 22.95 3.60 -1.41
CA MET A 21 21.65 4.26 -1.69
C MET A 21 21.38 4.48 -3.17
N ASP A 22 22.43 4.67 -3.97
CA ASP A 22 22.32 4.92 -5.41
C ASP A 22 22.25 3.62 -6.25
N VAL A 23 22.23 2.45 -5.60
CA VAL A 23 22.05 1.16 -6.32
C VAL A 23 20.75 1.18 -7.11
N PRO A 24 20.78 0.91 -8.42
CA PRO A 24 19.58 0.82 -9.24
C PRO A 24 18.65 -0.29 -8.72
N PRO A 25 17.35 0.00 -8.58
CA PRO A 25 16.40 -1.02 -8.14
C PRO A 25 16.22 -2.09 -9.21
N ASN A 26 16.11 -3.36 -8.80
CA ASN A 26 15.78 -4.45 -9.72
C ASN A 26 14.48 -4.18 -10.48
N PRO A 27 14.36 -4.64 -11.73
CA PRO A 27 13.12 -4.50 -12.50
C PRO A 27 11.90 -5.07 -11.76
N SER A 28 10.74 -4.48 -11.99
CA SER A 28 9.47 -5.10 -11.62
C SER A 28 9.07 -6.11 -12.69
N TYR A 29 8.47 -7.23 -12.30
CA TYR A 29 7.99 -8.22 -13.26
C TYR A 29 6.46 -8.26 -13.31
N TYR A 30 5.91 -8.58 -14.48
CA TYR A 30 4.49 -8.80 -14.72
C TYR A 30 4.32 -10.01 -15.63
N VAL A 31 3.48 -10.95 -15.21
CA VAL A 31 3.21 -12.17 -16.00
C VAL A 31 2.05 -11.90 -16.96
N SER A 32 2.16 -12.37 -18.19
CA SER A 32 1.10 -12.30 -19.20
C SER A 32 -0.19 -13.01 -18.73
N PRO A 33 -1.36 -12.65 -19.25
CA PRO A 33 -2.60 -13.34 -18.93
C PRO A 33 -2.56 -14.84 -19.20
N ARG A 34 -1.91 -15.25 -20.28
CA ARG A 34 -1.73 -16.66 -20.68
C ARG A 34 -0.60 -17.40 -19.96
N ARG A 35 0.18 -16.68 -19.09
CA ARG A 35 1.29 -17.26 -18.34
C ARG A 35 2.46 -17.77 -19.20
N ASP A 36 2.51 -17.39 -20.45
CA ASP A 36 3.53 -17.76 -21.42
C ASP A 36 4.65 -16.73 -21.56
N ARG A 37 4.48 -15.52 -21.00
CA ARG A 37 5.47 -14.43 -21.07
C ARG A 37 5.64 -13.75 -19.72
N ILE A 38 6.85 -13.24 -19.48
CA ILE A 38 7.16 -12.37 -18.34
C ILE A 38 7.68 -11.04 -18.89
N MET A 39 7.03 -9.96 -18.48
CA MET A 39 7.44 -8.60 -18.77
C MET A 39 8.25 -8.05 -17.60
N PHE A 40 9.41 -7.51 -17.86
CA PHE A 40 10.24 -6.78 -16.91
C PHE A 40 10.18 -5.29 -17.18
N LEU A 41 9.93 -4.52 -16.12
CA LEU A 41 9.84 -3.07 -16.18
C LEU A 41 11.04 -2.46 -15.47
N LYS A 42 11.88 -1.76 -16.21
CA LYS A 42 13.04 -1.07 -15.67
C LYS A 42 12.59 0.07 -14.77
N ARG A 43 12.95 0.01 -13.51
CA ARG A 43 12.58 1.02 -12.53
C ARG A 43 13.53 2.21 -12.59
N ARG A 44 12.97 3.40 -12.35
CA ARG A 44 13.77 4.60 -12.20
C ARG A 44 14.55 4.62 -10.88
N ALA A 45 15.64 5.37 -10.84
CA ALA A 45 16.31 5.76 -9.60
C ALA A 45 15.44 6.76 -8.80
N MET A 46 15.94 7.20 -7.63
CA MET A 46 15.28 8.25 -6.84
C MET A 46 15.09 9.52 -7.68
N PRO A 47 13.92 10.17 -7.63
CA PRO A 47 13.69 11.40 -8.37
C PRO A 47 14.57 12.55 -7.83
N PRO A 48 14.97 13.51 -8.68
CA PRO A 48 15.55 14.76 -8.22
C PRO A 48 14.49 15.64 -7.57
N LEU A 49 14.92 16.54 -6.69
CA LEU A 49 14.03 17.48 -6.00
C LEU A 49 13.27 18.40 -6.97
N SER A 50 13.86 18.71 -8.10
CA SER A 50 13.24 19.50 -9.16
C SER A 50 11.93 18.91 -9.69
N GLU A 51 11.76 17.58 -9.65
CA GLU A 51 10.50 16.96 -10.00
C GLU A 51 9.39 17.21 -8.97
N LEU A 52 9.75 17.27 -7.69
CA LEU A 52 8.80 17.55 -6.62
C LEU A 52 8.39 19.03 -6.59
N ALA A 53 9.30 19.90 -7.04
CA ALA A 53 9.09 21.35 -7.09
C ALA A 53 8.19 21.81 -8.25
N LYS A 54 7.78 20.92 -9.15
CA LYS A 54 6.85 21.27 -10.24
C LYS A 54 5.52 21.74 -9.68
N PRO A 55 4.94 22.80 -10.28
CA PRO A 55 3.63 23.27 -9.87
C PRO A 55 2.56 22.18 -9.99
N ASP A 56 1.83 21.97 -8.92
CA ASP A 56 0.66 21.09 -8.91
C ASP A 56 -0.57 21.78 -8.30
N LYS A 57 -1.74 21.18 -8.50
CA LYS A 57 -3.01 21.59 -7.93
C LYS A 57 -3.47 20.51 -6.94
N ILE A 58 -3.81 20.94 -5.74
CA ILE A 58 -4.34 20.02 -4.71
C ILE A 58 -5.85 20.25 -4.60
N LEU A 59 -6.63 19.30 -5.12
CA LEU A 59 -8.08 19.41 -5.23
C LEU A 59 -8.74 18.12 -4.73
N ALA A 60 -9.69 18.22 -3.82
CA ALA A 60 -10.51 17.11 -3.32
C ALA A 60 -9.70 15.86 -2.86
N GLY A 61 -8.50 16.06 -2.32
CA GLY A 61 -7.61 14.98 -1.84
C GLY A 61 -6.74 14.33 -2.92
N ILE A 62 -6.59 14.97 -4.07
CA ILE A 62 -5.68 14.56 -5.15
C ILE A 62 -4.77 15.71 -5.58
N ARG A 63 -3.57 15.34 -6.02
CA ARG A 63 -2.61 16.27 -6.63
C ARG A 63 -2.61 16.10 -8.13
N ILE A 64 -2.83 17.17 -8.83
CA ILE A 64 -2.98 17.22 -10.29
C ILE A 64 -1.83 18.03 -10.88
N ASP A 65 -1.19 17.47 -11.88
CA ASP A 65 -0.30 18.21 -12.79
C ASP A 65 -1.16 18.85 -13.89
N PRO A 66 -1.31 20.17 -13.90
CA PRO A 66 -2.16 20.87 -14.87
C PRO A 66 -1.62 20.80 -16.29
N SER A 67 -0.33 20.59 -16.47
CA SER A 67 0.31 20.53 -17.80
C SER A 67 -0.04 19.26 -18.56
N SER A 68 -0.16 18.14 -17.87
CA SER A 68 -0.44 16.82 -18.45
C SER A 68 -1.86 16.33 -18.21
N ASN A 69 -2.67 17.03 -17.41
CA ASN A 69 -3.98 16.60 -16.96
C ASN A 69 -3.95 15.20 -16.34
N ALA A 70 -2.92 14.97 -15.51
CA ALA A 70 -2.65 13.70 -14.86
C ALA A 70 -2.38 13.93 -13.36
N ARG A 71 -2.25 12.86 -12.59
CA ARG A 71 -1.76 12.99 -11.22
C ARG A 71 -0.31 13.44 -11.22
N SER A 72 0.04 14.37 -10.32
CA SER A 72 1.42 14.79 -10.10
C SER A 72 2.20 13.73 -9.31
N ARG A 73 3.54 13.81 -9.40
CA ARG A 73 4.50 13.01 -8.60
C ARG A 73 4.32 11.49 -8.73
N MET A 74 3.83 11.02 -9.87
CA MET A 74 3.72 9.59 -10.17
C MET A 74 5.10 8.99 -10.46
N SER A 75 5.34 7.78 -9.94
CA SER A 75 6.48 6.98 -10.37
C SER A 75 6.28 6.53 -11.82
N PHE A 76 7.38 6.26 -12.53
CA PHE A 76 7.37 5.76 -13.90
C PHE A 76 8.48 4.75 -14.12
N TYR A 77 8.37 4.01 -15.21
CA TYR A 77 9.39 3.09 -15.69
C TYR A 77 10.18 3.73 -16.84
N THR A 78 11.41 3.26 -17.03
CA THR A 78 12.33 3.79 -18.05
C THR A 78 12.57 2.81 -19.20
N GLY A 79 11.96 1.63 -19.15
CA GLY A 79 12.03 0.63 -20.21
C GLY A 79 11.14 -0.57 -19.91
N ILE A 80 10.79 -1.27 -20.98
CA ILE A 80 10.00 -2.51 -20.96
C ILE A 80 10.78 -3.57 -21.72
N SER A 81 10.90 -4.77 -21.17
CA SER A 81 11.33 -5.95 -21.91
C SER A 81 10.39 -7.13 -21.65
N VAL A 82 10.30 -8.03 -22.60
CA VAL A 82 9.45 -9.22 -22.56
C VAL A 82 10.28 -10.45 -22.88
N HIS A 83 10.06 -11.50 -22.10
CA HIS A 83 10.63 -12.82 -22.33
C HIS A 83 9.52 -13.84 -22.50
N LEU A 84 9.62 -14.68 -23.52
CA LEU A 84 8.79 -15.88 -23.68
C LEU A 84 9.26 -16.92 -22.65
N LEU A 85 8.32 -17.62 -22.04
CA LEU A 85 8.60 -18.78 -21.19
C LEU A 85 8.67 -20.01 -22.08
N MET A 86 9.84 -20.63 -22.17
CA MET A 86 10.10 -21.78 -23.01
C MET A 86 9.49 -23.06 -22.38
N ASP A 87 9.36 -24.13 -23.17
CA ASP A 87 8.79 -25.39 -22.69
C ASP A 87 9.59 -26.03 -21.55
N ASP A 88 10.92 -25.88 -21.58
CA ASP A 88 11.83 -26.32 -20.51
C ASP A 88 11.78 -25.44 -19.24
N GLY A 89 10.98 -24.38 -19.26
CA GLY A 89 10.81 -23.45 -18.17
C GLY A 89 11.82 -22.32 -18.14
N SER A 90 12.79 -22.27 -19.07
CA SER A 90 13.73 -21.17 -19.17
C SER A 90 13.09 -19.92 -19.81
N LEU A 91 13.73 -18.76 -19.62
CA LEU A 91 13.36 -17.55 -20.34
C LEU A 91 14.02 -17.55 -21.72
N GLY A 92 13.21 -17.34 -22.75
CA GLY A 92 13.69 -17.04 -24.09
C GLY A 92 14.47 -15.72 -24.17
N PRO A 93 15.01 -15.35 -25.32
CA PRO A 93 15.74 -14.11 -25.51
C PRO A 93 14.95 -12.88 -25.09
N GLU A 94 15.66 -11.90 -24.52
CA GLU A 94 15.07 -10.61 -24.16
C GLU A 94 14.59 -9.88 -25.41
N LYS A 95 13.31 -9.50 -25.42
CA LYS A 95 12.76 -8.59 -26.43
C LYS A 95 12.51 -7.25 -25.79
N VAL A 96 13.35 -6.29 -26.10
CA VAL A 96 13.20 -4.91 -25.63
C VAL A 96 12.10 -4.22 -26.44
N VAL A 97 11.13 -3.66 -25.75
CA VAL A 97 10.09 -2.85 -26.39
C VAL A 97 10.70 -1.54 -26.87
N HIS A 98 10.50 -1.22 -28.14
CA HIS A 98 11.10 -0.08 -28.82
C HIS A 98 10.08 0.67 -29.70
N GLY A 99 10.47 1.82 -30.26
CA GLY A 99 9.62 2.66 -31.10
C GLY A 99 9.12 3.93 -30.41
N TYR A 100 9.23 4.04 -29.09
CA TYR A 100 8.98 5.29 -28.37
C TYR A 100 10.25 6.11 -28.19
N PRO A 101 10.13 7.45 -27.95
CA PRO A 101 11.27 8.35 -27.81
C PRO A 101 12.21 7.97 -26.67
N ASP A 102 13.51 8.24 -26.85
CA ASP A 102 14.51 8.08 -25.80
C ASP A 102 14.19 8.95 -24.59
N GLY A 103 14.46 8.42 -23.38
CA GLY A 103 14.15 9.11 -22.14
C GLY A 103 12.65 9.16 -21.78
N ALA A 104 11.81 8.43 -22.51
CA ALA A 104 10.38 8.34 -22.23
C ALA A 104 10.08 7.89 -20.81
N LYS A 105 9.12 8.54 -20.17
CA LYS A 105 8.56 8.16 -18.88
C LYS A 105 7.31 7.29 -19.11
N ILE A 106 7.40 6.01 -18.77
CA ILE A 106 6.38 4.99 -19.09
C ILE A 106 5.52 4.71 -17.85
N ASN A 107 4.18 4.67 -18.03
CA ASN A 107 3.25 4.35 -16.93
C ASN A 107 1.99 3.63 -17.43
N PHE A 108 1.06 3.27 -16.53
CA PHE A 108 -0.22 2.63 -16.83
C PHE A 108 -0.12 1.39 -17.75
N ILE A 109 0.88 0.55 -17.52
CA ILE A 109 1.15 -0.60 -18.39
C ILE A 109 0.17 -1.74 -18.09
N THR A 110 -0.53 -2.21 -19.13
CA THR A 110 -1.46 -3.35 -19.04
C THR A 110 -1.35 -4.25 -20.24
N TRP A 111 -1.50 -5.56 -19.99
CA TRP A 111 -1.66 -6.55 -21.06
C TRP A 111 -3.07 -6.50 -21.64
N SER A 112 -3.21 -6.77 -22.95
CA SER A 112 -4.51 -7.18 -23.51
C SER A 112 -4.97 -8.49 -22.87
N PRO A 113 -6.29 -8.81 -22.85
CA PRO A 113 -6.79 -10.04 -22.24
C PRO A 113 -6.13 -11.32 -22.76
N ASP A 114 -5.79 -11.35 -24.04
CA ASP A 114 -5.09 -12.46 -24.70
C ASP A 114 -3.56 -12.45 -24.55
N GLY A 115 -2.99 -11.37 -23.99
CA GLY A 115 -1.54 -11.22 -23.80
C GLY A 115 -0.71 -10.99 -25.04
N GLN A 116 -1.35 -10.64 -26.19
CA GLN A 116 -0.64 -10.38 -27.44
C GLN A 116 -0.15 -8.94 -27.54
N HIS A 117 -0.83 -8.02 -26.84
CA HIS A 117 -0.50 -6.60 -26.85
C HIS A 117 -0.29 -6.05 -25.44
N MET A 118 0.42 -4.93 -25.35
CA MET A 118 0.59 -4.14 -24.14
C MET A 118 0.19 -2.70 -24.43
N ALA A 119 -0.75 -2.16 -23.66
CA ALA A 119 -1.07 -0.73 -23.70
C ALA A 119 -0.38 -0.01 -22.54
N PHE A 120 0.17 1.17 -22.79
CA PHE A 120 0.86 1.97 -21.79
C PHE A 120 0.90 3.44 -22.20
N THR A 121 1.17 4.30 -21.24
CA THR A 121 1.40 5.71 -21.55
C THR A 121 2.88 6.02 -21.68
N VAL A 122 3.19 6.91 -22.60
CA VAL A 122 4.50 7.51 -22.78
C VAL A 122 4.38 9.02 -22.57
N ARG A 123 5.23 9.55 -21.71
CA ARG A 123 5.41 10.99 -21.51
C ARG A 123 6.81 11.36 -21.97
N TYR A 124 6.91 12.30 -22.90
CA TYR A 124 8.17 12.76 -23.51
C TYR A 124 8.15 14.27 -23.78
N GLY A 125 9.31 14.84 -24.06
CA GLY A 125 9.50 16.26 -24.37
C GLY A 125 10.02 17.07 -23.18
N ASP A 126 10.63 18.21 -23.50
CA ASP A 126 11.16 19.15 -22.50
C ASP A 126 10.01 19.87 -21.79
N GLU A 127 10.11 19.88 -20.50
CA GLU A 127 9.09 20.43 -19.58
C GLU A 127 8.92 21.95 -19.67
N VAL A 128 9.72 22.64 -20.46
CA VAL A 128 9.77 24.10 -20.61
C VAL A 128 8.95 24.63 -21.79
N SER A 129 8.66 23.79 -22.77
CA SER A 129 7.83 24.19 -23.92
C SER A 129 6.42 23.57 -23.88
N ASN A 130 5.44 24.39 -23.50
CA ASN A 130 4.00 24.24 -23.70
C ASN A 130 3.41 22.79 -23.71
N GLY A 131 3.39 22.14 -22.55
CA GLY A 131 2.58 20.95 -22.32
C GLY A 131 3.35 19.64 -22.49
N SER A 132 3.37 18.83 -21.42
CA SER A 132 3.94 17.49 -21.52
C SER A 132 3.05 16.62 -22.41
N ASN A 133 3.64 16.00 -23.42
CA ASN A 133 2.97 15.08 -24.33
C ASN A 133 2.76 13.74 -23.64
N LEU A 134 1.60 13.57 -22.99
CA LEU A 134 1.15 12.28 -22.51
C LEU A 134 0.38 11.59 -23.62
N ALA A 135 0.91 10.49 -24.15
CA ALA A 135 0.31 9.74 -25.23
C ALA A 135 0.07 8.28 -24.86
N LEU A 136 -0.98 7.68 -25.38
CA LEU A 136 -1.29 6.25 -25.24
C LEU A 136 -0.61 5.48 -26.37
N TRP A 137 0.13 4.46 -25.99
CA TRP A 137 0.90 3.60 -26.87
C TRP A 137 0.47 2.16 -26.74
N VAL A 138 0.66 1.41 -27.81
CA VAL A 138 0.50 -0.04 -27.81
C VAL A 138 1.76 -0.68 -28.39
N ALA A 139 2.18 -1.79 -27.76
CA ALA A 139 3.26 -2.63 -28.27
C ALA A 139 2.75 -4.03 -28.55
N ASP A 140 3.25 -4.62 -29.62
CA ASP A 140 3.07 -6.03 -29.93
C ASP A 140 4.04 -6.85 -29.08
N ALA A 141 3.55 -7.89 -28.42
CA ALA A 141 4.35 -8.68 -27.47
C ALA A 141 5.35 -9.63 -28.16
N GLU A 142 5.11 -9.98 -29.41
CA GLU A 142 5.98 -10.86 -30.20
C GLU A 142 7.17 -10.12 -30.79
N SER A 143 6.93 -8.99 -31.45
CA SER A 143 7.97 -8.18 -32.09
C SER A 143 8.65 -7.19 -31.15
N GLY A 144 7.98 -6.76 -30.08
CA GLY A 144 8.41 -5.65 -29.22
C GLY A 144 8.22 -4.26 -29.85
N GLN A 145 7.63 -4.17 -31.04
CA GLN A 145 7.41 -2.91 -31.73
C GLN A 145 6.26 -2.13 -31.08
N ALA A 146 6.56 -0.93 -30.60
CA ALA A 146 5.57 -0.01 -30.04
C ALA A 146 5.24 1.13 -31.04
N ARG A 147 3.99 1.59 -30.97
CA ARG A 147 3.51 2.74 -31.73
C ARG A 147 2.48 3.54 -30.93
N PRO A 148 2.30 4.82 -31.18
CA PRO A 148 1.19 5.56 -30.62
C PRO A 148 -0.13 4.98 -31.13
N LEU A 149 -1.13 4.88 -30.24
CA LEU A 149 -2.41 4.28 -30.60
C LEU A 149 -3.22 5.17 -31.55
N PHE A 150 -3.06 6.49 -31.43
CA PHE A 150 -3.70 7.46 -32.32
C PHE A 150 -2.65 8.51 -32.74
N LYS A 151 -2.79 9.02 -33.97
CA LYS A 151 -1.88 9.99 -34.56
C LYS A 151 -2.33 11.43 -34.40
N SER A 152 -3.55 11.65 -33.88
CA SER A 152 -4.13 12.99 -33.75
C SER A 152 -3.53 13.70 -32.54
N THR A 153 -3.04 14.92 -32.75
CA THR A 153 -2.63 15.83 -31.67
C THR A 153 -3.84 16.42 -30.92
N ASP A 154 -5.04 16.21 -31.42
CA ASP A 154 -6.28 16.82 -30.89
C ASP A 154 -6.90 16.02 -29.74
N ILE A 155 -6.47 14.75 -29.55
CA ILE A 155 -6.92 13.90 -28.46
C ILE A 155 -5.94 14.02 -27.31
N ARG A 156 -6.37 14.67 -26.22
CA ARG A 156 -5.63 14.79 -24.98
C ARG A 156 -6.16 13.80 -23.94
N LEU A 157 -5.25 13.07 -23.27
CA LEU A 157 -5.62 12.11 -22.23
C LEU A 157 -5.98 12.81 -20.92
N ASN A 158 -6.93 12.21 -20.17
CA ASN A 158 -7.24 12.59 -18.81
C ASN A 158 -6.83 11.45 -17.86
N ALA A 159 -5.66 11.58 -17.24
CA ALA A 159 -5.06 10.56 -16.37
C ALA A 159 -5.19 10.89 -14.87
N ILE A 160 -6.22 11.60 -14.47
CA ILE A 160 -6.46 11.97 -13.07
C ILE A 160 -7.02 10.79 -12.28
N PHE A 161 -7.92 10.00 -12.89
CA PHE A 161 -8.47 8.78 -12.32
C PHE A 161 -8.04 7.56 -13.11
N GLU A 162 -8.94 6.63 -13.35
CA GLU A 162 -8.67 5.50 -14.22
C GLU A 162 -8.58 6.00 -15.66
N LEU A 163 -7.42 5.79 -16.29
CA LEU A 163 -7.16 6.36 -17.61
C LEU A 163 -7.77 5.52 -18.73
N PHE A 164 -7.54 4.22 -18.68
CA PHE A 164 -8.06 3.29 -19.68
C PHE A 164 -8.18 1.87 -19.16
N VAL A 165 -9.02 1.09 -19.81
CA VAL A 165 -9.14 -0.36 -19.63
C VAL A 165 -9.29 -1.04 -20.98
N TRP A 166 -8.84 -2.28 -21.11
CA TRP A 166 -9.16 -3.14 -22.23
C TRP A 166 -10.62 -3.57 -22.14
N VAL A 167 -11.37 -3.41 -23.21
CA VAL A 167 -12.74 -3.89 -23.35
C VAL A 167 -12.73 -5.31 -23.91
N ASP A 168 -11.90 -5.52 -24.91
CA ASP A 168 -11.60 -6.78 -25.57
C ASP A 168 -10.11 -6.84 -25.95
N ASN A 169 -9.69 -7.80 -26.79
CA ASN A 169 -8.30 -7.97 -27.21
C ASN A 169 -7.77 -6.85 -28.15
N SER A 170 -8.65 -6.02 -28.68
CA SER A 170 -8.36 -5.05 -29.74
C SER A 170 -8.85 -3.64 -29.44
N THR A 171 -9.61 -3.45 -28.36
CA THR A 171 -10.32 -2.18 -28.07
C THR A 171 -10.05 -1.73 -26.64
N LEU A 172 -9.76 -0.45 -26.48
CA LEU A 172 -9.56 0.22 -25.19
C LEU A 172 -10.67 1.25 -24.96
N LEU A 173 -11.23 1.28 -23.75
CA LEU A 173 -12.04 2.39 -23.26
C LEU A 173 -11.11 3.39 -22.56
N VAL A 174 -11.10 4.64 -23.02
CA VAL A 174 -10.07 5.66 -22.65
C VAL A 174 -10.74 6.94 -22.17
N CYS A 175 -10.23 7.51 -21.08
CA CYS A 175 -10.58 8.84 -20.60
C CYS A 175 -9.78 9.90 -21.35
N THR A 176 -10.47 10.81 -22.02
CA THR A 176 -9.89 11.95 -22.73
C THR A 176 -10.38 13.28 -22.17
N VAL A 177 -9.66 14.33 -22.41
CA VAL A 177 -10.11 15.69 -22.11
C VAL A 177 -11.20 16.04 -23.11
N PRO A 178 -12.39 16.52 -22.65
CA PRO A 178 -13.46 16.93 -23.56
C PRO A 178 -12.99 17.98 -24.57
N SER A 179 -13.32 17.82 -25.84
CA SER A 179 -12.99 18.80 -26.89
C SER A 179 -13.64 20.16 -26.67
N SER A 180 -14.78 20.17 -25.98
CA SER A 180 -15.52 21.38 -25.58
C SER A 180 -14.91 22.15 -24.41
N ARG A 181 -13.81 21.63 -23.81
CA ARG A 181 -13.20 22.25 -22.64
C ARG A 181 -12.57 23.61 -22.98
N VAL A 182 -13.07 24.66 -22.35
CA VAL A 182 -12.57 26.03 -22.48
C VAL A 182 -11.31 26.26 -21.63
N ASP A 183 -10.86 27.50 -21.51
CA ASP A 183 -9.73 27.86 -20.64
C ASP A 183 -9.99 27.58 -19.17
N SER A 184 -8.89 27.31 -18.42
CA SER A 184 -8.95 27.06 -16.99
C SER A 184 -9.59 28.24 -16.23
N PRO A 185 -10.52 27.99 -15.30
CA PRO A 185 -11.07 29.04 -14.45
C PRO A 185 -9.98 29.87 -13.80
N LYS A 186 -10.08 31.20 -13.90
CA LYS A 186 -9.10 32.13 -13.32
C LYS A 186 -9.63 32.64 -11.98
N LYS A 187 -8.75 32.59 -10.98
CA LYS A 187 -9.09 33.16 -9.68
C LYS A 187 -9.08 34.67 -9.76
N PRO A 188 -10.11 35.35 -9.27
CA PRO A 188 -10.10 36.80 -9.16
C PRO A 188 -8.91 37.27 -8.31
N LEU A 189 -8.22 38.32 -8.77
CA LEU A 189 -7.09 38.90 -8.03
C LEU A 189 -7.54 39.46 -6.67
N ILE A 190 -8.75 40.00 -6.63
CA ILE A 190 -9.35 40.54 -5.40
C ILE A 190 -10.52 39.61 -5.04
N PRO A 191 -10.54 38.98 -3.84
CA PRO A 191 -11.67 38.21 -3.38
C PRO A 191 -12.94 39.03 -3.30
N PHE A 192 -14.06 38.51 -3.77
CA PHE A 192 -15.36 39.21 -3.67
C PHE A 192 -15.90 39.27 -2.25
N GLY A 193 -15.34 38.50 -1.30
CA GLY A 193 -15.76 38.48 0.07
C GLY A 193 -14.94 37.52 0.94
N PRO A 194 -15.23 37.46 2.25
CA PRO A 194 -14.58 36.53 3.16
C PRO A 194 -15.00 35.10 2.91
N ARG A 195 -14.17 34.14 3.29
CA ARG A 195 -14.55 32.72 3.31
C ARG A 195 -15.39 32.44 4.56
N ILE A 196 -16.63 32.08 4.36
CA ILE A 196 -17.59 31.75 5.43
C ILE A 196 -17.77 30.23 5.46
N ARG A 197 -17.70 29.65 6.66
CA ARG A 197 -18.08 28.28 6.93
C ARG A 197 -19.11 28.29 8.05
N SER A 198 -20.25 27.65 7.83
CA SER A 198 -21.30 27.51 8.83
C SER A 198 -21.73 26.03 8.98
N ASN A 199 -22.28 25.68 10.13
CA ASN A 199 -22.92 24.39 10.38
C ASN A 199 -24.33 24.61 10.93
N GLU A 200 -25.15 25.31 10.17
CA GLU A 200 -26.51 25.68 10.56
C GLU A 200 -27.44 24.46 10.63
N GLN A 201 -27.13 23.39 9.89
CA GLN A 201 -27.90 22.15 9.91
C GLN A 201 -27.55 21.25 11.12
N LYS A 202 -26.66 21.69 12.01
CA LYS A 202 -26.23 20.96 13.22
C LYS A 202 -25.75 19.54 12.96
N ASN A 203 -25.16 19.30 11.79
CA ASN A 203 -24.61 17.99 11.45
C ASN A 203 -23.38 17.67 12.31
N VAL A 204 -23.38 16.52 12.94
CA VAL A 204 -22.23 16.00 13.67
C VAL A 204 -21.34 15.28 12.68
N ILE A 205 -20.18 15.87 12.37
CA ILE A 205 -19.21 15.30 11.44
C ILE A 205 -18.05 14.76 12.26
N ARG A 206 -17.91 13.44 12.29
CA ARG A 206 -16.82 12.74 12.96
C ARG A 206 -15.77 12.34 11.91
N MET A 207 -14.80 13.20 11.66
CA MET A 207 -13.73 12.93 10.70
C MET A 207 -12.37 13.36 11.20
N ARG A 208 -11.36 12.57 10.82
CA ARG A 208 -9.96 12.98 10.97
C ARG A 208 -9.70 14.11 9.98
N ALA A 209 -9.18 15.23 10.47
CA ALA A 209 -8.86 16.38 9.63
C ALA A 209 -7.81 16.00 8.57
N THR A 210 -8.06 16.41 7.33
CA THR A 210 -7.09 16.35 6.23
C THR A 210 -7.01 17.73 5.58
N LYS A 211 -5.84 18.11 5.09
CA LYS A 211 -5.60 19.48 4.58
C LYS A 211 -5.86 19.64 3.07
N GLU A 212 -6.02 18.57 2.34
CA GLU A 212 -6.09 18.57 0.86
C GLU A 212 -7.52 18.60 0.30
N MET A 213 -8.46 19.18 1.05
CA MET A 213 -9.86 19.29 0.63
C MET A 213 -10.10 20.57 -0.20
N LEU A 214 -11.23 20.62 -0.88
CA LEU A 214 -11.69 21.82 -1.59
C LEU A 214 -11.92 22.96 -0.59
N LYS A 215 -11.48 24.17 -0.94
CA LYS A 215 -11.50 25.32 0.00
C LYS A 215 -12.56 26.35 -0.34
N ASP A 216 -12.90 26.49 -1.63
CA ASP A 216 -13.81 27.50 -2.13
C ASP A 216 -14.44 27.07 -3.47
N LEU A 217 -15.41 27.82 -3.97
CA LEU A 217 -16.10 27.57 -5.25
C LEU A 217 -15.13 27.53 -6.44
N HIS A 218 -14.07 28.35 -6.42
CA HIS A 218 -13.06 28.31 -7.47
C HIS A 218 -12.33 26.98 -7.53
N GLU A 219 -12.00 26.36 -6.37
CA GLU A 219 -11.40 25.05 -6.35
C GLU A 219 -12.39 23.94 -6.79
N GLU A 220 -13.70 24.11 -6.56
CA GLU A 220 -14.74 23.24 -7.12
C GLU A 220 -14.80 23.34 -8.65
N GLU A 221 -14.76 24.57 -9.19
CA GLU A 221 -14.69 24.79 -10.63
C GLU A 221 -13.42 24.18 -11.24
N LEU A 222 -12.26 24.34 -10.58
CA LEU A 222 -11.02 23.72 -11.01
C LEU A 222 -11.09 22.19 -10.94
N PHE A 223 -11.72 21.62 -9.91
CA PHE A 223 -11.91 20.18 -9.82
C PHE A 223 -12.78 19.67 -10.98
N ASN A 224 -13.90 20.32 -11.27
CA ASN A 224 -14.72 20.02 -12.45
C ASN A 224 -13.91 20.13 -13.74
N TYR A 225 -13.18 21.22 -13.91
CA TYR A 225 -12.38 21.50 -15.10
C TYR A 225 -11.34 20.41 -15.39
N TYR A 226 -10.55 20.00 -14.40
CA TYR A 226 -9.50 18.99 -14.60
C TYR A 226 -10.03 17.56 -14.61
N ALA A 227 -10.99 17.24 -13.73
CA ALA A 227 -11.43 15.88 -13.50
C ALA A 227 -12.46 15.37 -14.52
N THR A 228 -13.18 16.25 -15.24
CA THR A 228 -14.16 15.85 -16.25
C THR A 228 -13.46 15.21 -17.44
N SER A 229 -13.94 14.03 -17.83
CA SER A 229 -13.45 13.24 -18.97
C SER A 229 -14.57 13.00 -19.98
N GLN A 230 -14.22 12.96 -21.25
CA GLN A 230 -14.99 12.30 -22.30
C GLN A 230 -14.46 10.87 -22.44
N LEU A 231 -15.35 9.90 -22.38
CA LEU A 231 -15.00 8.51 -22.69
C LEU A 231 -15.00 8.27 -24.18
N VAL A 232 -14.00 7.53 -24.65
CA VAL A 232 -13.92 7.09 -26.03
C VAL A 232 -13.45 5.64 -26.08
N LEU A 233 -14.01 4.86 -27.01
CA LEU A 233 -13.46 3.59 -27.43
C LEU A 233 -12.41 3.84 -28.50
N ILE A 234 -11.27 3.20 -28.38
CA ILE A 234 -10.20 3.30 -29.38
C ILE A 234 -9.77 1.88 -29.75
N SER A 235 -9.92 1.54 -31.03
CA SER A 235 -9.43 0.26 -31.55
C SER A 235 -7.92 0.31 -31.77
N LEU A 236 -7.29 -0.87 -31.88
CA LEU A 236 -5.86 -0.95 -32.26
C LEU A 236 -5.58 -0.33 -33.63
N ASP A 237 -6.55 -0.24 -34.52
CA ASP A 237 -6.43 0.44 -35.83
C ASP A 237 -6.55 1.96 -35.72
N GLY A 238 -6.79 2.49 -34.51
CA GLY A 238 -6.88 3.92 -34.24
C GLY A 238 -8.26 4.54 -34.52
N ILE A 239 -9.31 3.73 -34.68
CA ILE A 239 -10.69 4.23 -34.82
C ILE A 239 -11.18 4.68 -33.43
N VAL A 240 -11.70 5.90 -33.37
CA VAL A 240 -12.16 6.54 -32.12
C VAL A 240 -13.67 6.73 -32.16
N MET A 241 -14.37 6.20 -31.16
CA MET A 241 -15.82 6.33 -31.00
C MET A 241 -16.17 6.90 -29.62
N PRO A 242 -16.82 8.05 -29.50
CA PRO A 242 -17.28 8.59 -28.21
C PRO A 242 -18.33 7.69 -27.56
N VAL A 243 -18.23 7.53 -26.24
CA VAL A 243 -19.14 6.76 -25.40
C VAL A 243 -19.57 7.63 -24.23
N ALA A 244 -20.84 7.65 -23.90
CA ALA A 244 -21.44 8.40 -22.81
C ALA A 244 -21.15 9.92 -22.86
N SER A 245 -21.81 10.69 -22.01
CA SER A 245 -21.61 12.14 -21.89
C SER A 245 -20.38 12.45 -21.02
N PRO A 246 -19.74 13.62 -21.21
CA PRO A 246 -18.66 14.03 -20.32
C PRO A 246 -19.08 14.05 -18.84
N ALA A 247 -18.27 13.43 -17.99
CA ALA A 247 -18.47 13.37 -16.54
C ALA A 247 -17.14 13.14 -15.81
N ILE A 248 -17.15 13.20 -14.49
CA ILE A 248 -15.97 12.84 -13.68
C ILE A 248 -15.95 11.33 -13.46
N TYR A 249 -15.46 10.58 -14.43
CA TYR A 249 -15.35 9.14 -14.35
C TYR A 249 -14.18 8.73 -13.45
N VAL A 250 -14.50 7.91 -12.43
CA VAL A 250 -13.54 7.44 -11.43
C VAL A 250 -13.27 5.93 -11.52
N SER A 251 -14.15 5.18 -12.22
CA SER A 251 -13.93 3.75 -12.50
C SER A 251 -14.62 3.35 -13.81
N LEU A 252 -13.89 2.54 -14.58
CA LEU A 252 -14.27 1.96 -15.87
C LEU A 252 -14.20 0.43 -15.72
N ASN A 253 -15.33 -0.27 -15.85
CA ASN A 253 -15.36 -1.69 -15.55
C ASN A 253 -16.16 -2.46 -16.62
N PRO A 254 -15.50 -3.00 -17.67
CA PRO A 254 -16.14 -3.84 -18.67
C PRO A 254 -16.62 -5.16 -18.07
N SER A 255 -17.75 -5.69 -18.58
CA SER A 255 -18.23 -7.03 -18.19
C SER A 255 -17.34 -8.13 -18.75
N PRO A 256 -17.31 -9.32 -18.11
CA PRO A 256 -16.51 -10.45 -18.60
C PRO A 256 -16.87 -10.94 -20.00
N ASP A 257 -18.10 -10.70 -20.45
CA ASP A 257 -18.57 -11.05 -21.80
C ASP A 257 -18.39 -9.95 -22.84
N GLU A 258 -17.69 -8.86 -22.47
CA GLU A 258 -17.33 -7.75 -23.35
C GLU A 258 -18.54 -6.98 -23.91
N LYS A 259 -19.76 -7.14 -23.32
CA LYS A 259 -21.00 -6.51 -23.82
C LYS A 259 -21.36 -5.22 -23.09
N TYR A 260 -20.98 -5.08 -21.83
CA TYR A 260 -21.41 -3.99 -20.98
C TYR A 260 -20.22 -3.25 -20.35
N LEU A 261 -20.46 -1.98 -20.07
CA LEU A 261 -19.58 -1.11 -19.30
C LEU A 261 -20.28 -0.69 -18.03
N MET A 262 -19.70 -0.97 -16.88
CA MET A 262 -20.12 -0.39 -15.60
C MET A 262 -19.28 0.84 -15.33
N LEU A 263 -19.86 2.01 -15.46
CA LEU A 263 -19.20 3.30 -15.31
C LEU A 263 -19.56 3.92 -13.97
N THR A 264 -18.55 4.37 -13.24
CA THR A 264 -18.76 5.12 -11.99
C THR A 264 -18.30 6.55 -12.17
N SER A 265 -19.21 7.50 -11.99
CA SER A 265 -18.89 8.93 -12.01
C SER A 265 -19.13 9.59 -10.66
N VAL A 266 -18.44 10.70 -10.43
CA VAL A 266 -18.60 11.59 -9.28
C VAL A 266 -19.29 12.87 -9.74
N HIS A 267 -20.18 13.41 -8.90
CA HIS A 267 -20.90 14.64 -9.21
C HIS A 267 -21.13 15.53 -7.97
N GLN A 268 -21.65 16.73 -8.16
CA GLN A 268 -22.03 17.64 -7.07
C GLN A 268 -23.23 17.08 -6.26
N PRO A 269 -23.39 17.56 -4.99
CA PRO A 269 -22.58 18.57 -4.31
C PRO A 269 -21.25 18.05 -3.79
N TYR A 270 -20.20 18.86 -3.88
CA TYR A 270 -18.91 18.52 -3.31
C TYR A 270 -18.80 18.92 -1.84
N SER A 271 -17.66 18.63 -1.23
CA SER A 271 -17.42 18.90 0.18
C SER A 271 -16.04 19.50 0.41
N SER A 272 -15.98 20.44 1.34
CA SER A 272 -14.72 20.99 1.86
C SER A 272 -14.15 20.18 3.03
N ILE A 273 -14.76 19.06 3.40
CA ILE A 273 -14.44 18.28 4.60
C ILE A 273 -13.92 16.89 4.21
N VAL A 274 -14.49 16.31 3.15
CA VAL A 274 -14.17 14.96 2.69
C VAL A 274 -13.53 14.98 1.29
N SER A 275 -12.72 13.98 0.98
CA SER A 275 -12.15 13.82 -0.36
C SER A 275 -13.19 13.31 -1.37
N TYR A 276 -12.85 13.40 -2.66
CA TYR A 276 -13.67 12.89 -3.77
C TYR A 276 -14.17 11.44 -3.55
N LYS A 277 -13.48 10.65 -2.75
CA LYS A 277 -13.89 9.27 -2.43
C LYS A 277 -15.23 9.18 -1.71
N ARG A 278 -15.65 10.27 -1.08
CA ARG A 278 -16.94 10.37 -0.37
C ARG A 278 -17.94 11.30 -1.03
N PHE A 279 -17.62 11.91 -2.18
CA PHE A 279 -18.55 12.70 -2.97
C PHE A 279 -19.69 11.84 -3.51
N PRO A 280 -20.82 12.45 -3.88
CA PRO A 280 -21.91 11.76 -4.57
C PRO A 280 -21.36 10.99 -5.78
N ARG A 281 -21.86 9.80 -5.98
CA ARG A 281 -21.41 8.97 -7.11
C ARG A 281 -22.53 8.17 -7.71
N LYS A 282 -22.55 8.21 -9.01
CA LYS A 282 -23.50 7.48 -9.85
C LYS A 282 -22.80 6.26 -10.46
N VAL A 283 -23.49 5.13 -10.46
CA VAL A 283 -23.07 3.91 -11.15
C VAL A 283 -24.09 3.60 -12.23
N GLU A 284 -23.63 3.53 -13.46
CA GLU A 284 -24.46 3.33 -14.65
C GLU A 284 -23.96 2.14 -15.46
N LEU A 285 -24.90 1.44 -16.12
CA LEU A 285 -24.63 0.40 -17.09
C LEU A 285 -24.89 0.92 -18.50
N TRP A 286 -23.91 0.70 -19.35
CA TRP A 286 -23.92 1.04 -20.75
C TRP A 286 -23.53 -0.19 -21.57
N THR A 287 -24.01 -0.31 -22.81
CA THR A 287 -23.42 -1.28 -23.75
C THR A 287 -22.09 -0.75 -24.29
N VAL A 288 -21.25 -1.64 -24.79
CA VAL A 288 -19.96 -1.24 -25.40
C VAL A 288 -20.15 -0.34 -26.60
N ASP A 289 -21.24 -0.48 -27.34
CA ASP A 289 -21.59 0.41 -28.48
C ASP A 289 -22.17 1.80 -28.06
N GLY A 290 -22.20 2.10 -26.75
CA GLY A 290 -22.53 3.42 -26.23
C GLY A 290 -24.01 3.65 -25.93
N ARG A 291 -24.84 2.61 -25.89
CA ARG A 291 -26.26 2.72 -25.49
C ARG A 291 -26.37 2.66 -23.95
N PHE A 292 -27.05 3.64 -23.36
CA PHE A 292 -27.41 3.62 -21.93
C PHE A 292 -28.42 2.49 -21.65
N ILE A 293 -28.15 1.69 -20.62
CA ILE A 293 -29.04 0.61 -20.16
C ILE A 293 -29.85 1.06 -18.95
N ARG A 294 -29.17 1.36 -17.85
CA ARG A 294 -29.82 1.81 -16.61
C ARG A 294 -28.84 2.42 -15.60
N GLU A 295 -29.40 3.15 -14.67
CA GLU A 295 -28.72 3.51 -13.43
C GLU A 295 -28.79 2.35 -12.43
N VAL A 296 -27.66 1.95 -11.87
CA VAL A 296 -27.57 0.94 -10.80
C VAL A 296 -27.82 1.60 -9.45
N CYS A 297 -27.24 2.76 -9.22
CA CYS A 297 -27.48 3.60 -8.06
C CYS A 297 -26.89 4.99 -8.23
N ASP A 298 -27.48 5.94 -7.50
CA ASP A 298 -26.90 7.23 -7.20
C ASP A 298 -26.76 7.40 -5.69
N LEU A 299 -25.51 7.48 -5.21
CA LEU A 299 -25.18 7.54 -3.79
C LEU A 299 -24.90 8.98 -3.37
N PRO A 300 -25.57 9.49 -2.33
CA PRO A 300 -25.42 10.88 -1.88
C PRO A 300 -24.04 11.12 -1.24
N LEU A 301 -23.69 12.38 -0.99
CA LEU A 301 -22.52 12.81 -0.26
C LEU A 301 -22.42 12.10 1.11
N ALA A 302 -21.25 11.55 1.42
CA ALA A 302 -21.04 10.72 2.61
C ALA A 302 -20.08 11.38 3.62
N GLU A 303 -20.49 12.51 4.19
CA GLU A 303 -19.76 13.21 5.25
C GLU A 303 -19.89 12.54 6.62
N ASN A 304 -21.01 11.87 6.87
CA ASN A 304 -21.43 11.39 8.18
C ASN A 304 -21.01 9.94 8.49
N ILE A 305 -20.01 9.39 7.78
CA ILE A 305 -19.48 8.07 8.13
C ILE A 305 -18.66 8.18 9.40
N PRO A 306 -19.00 7.44 10.49
CA PRO A 306 -18.22 7.46 11.73
C PRO A 306 -16.75 7.10 11.51
N ILE A 307 -15.88 7.59 12.39
CA ILE A 307 -14.42 7.30 12.32
C ILE A 307 -14.12 5.85 12.75
N ALA A 308 -15.05 5.19 13.40
CA ALA A 308 -14.88 3.83 13.89
C ALA A 308 -14.47 2.85 12.76
N PRO A 309 -13.49 1.98 12.99
CA PRO A 309 -13.20 0.88 12.09
C PRO A 309 -14.46 0.07 11.79
N ASN A 310 -14.56 -0.48 10.58
CA ASN A 310 -15.75 -1.13 10.05
C ASN A 310 -16.96 -0.21 9.76
N SER A 311 -16.88 1.11 10.00
CA SER A 311 -17.87 2.04 9.47
C SER A 311 -17.72 2.17 7.96
N VAL A 312 -18.83 2.18 7.25
CA VAL A 312 -18.88 2.18 5.79
C VAL A 312 -19.95 3.12 5.27
N ARG A 313 -19.94 3.38 3.97
CA ARG A 313 -20.97 4.16 3.30
C ARG A 313 -22.31 3.41 3.31
N LYS A 314 -23.40 4.10 3.54
CA LYS A 314 -24.77 3.60 3.40
C LYS A 314 -25.12 3.37 1.92
N GLY A 315 -25.95 2.37 1.63
CA GLY A 315 -26.40 2.02 0.29
C GLY A 315 -25.51 0.99 -0.41
N LYS A 316 -25.69 0.84 -1.71
CA LYS A 316 -24.96 -0.12 -2.53
C LYS A 316 -23.47 0.24 -2.56
N ARG A 317 -22.61 -0.66 -2.14
CA ARG A 317 -21.18 -0.46 -2.12
C ARG A 317 -20.45 -1.65 -2.74
N LEU A 318 -19.21 -1.42 -3.25
CA LEU A 318 -18.37 -2.43 -3.86
C LEU A 318 -19.07 -3.16 -5.03
N ILE A 319 -19.77 -2.39 -5.86
CA ILE A 319 -20.47 -2.92 -7.04
C ILE A 319 -19.40 -3.42 -8.03
N ARG A 320 -19.49 -4.70 -8.43
CA ARG A 320 -18.49 -5.36 -9.29
C ARG A 320 -19.12 -6.48 -10.09
N TRP A 321 -18.58 -6.73 -11.28
CA TRP A 321 -18.91 -7.93 -12.04
C TRP A 321 -18.46 -9.19 -11.31
N ARG A 322 -19.23 -10.25 -11.38
CA ARG A 322 -18.77 -11.59 -11.06
C ARG A 322 -17.75 -12.02 -12.11
N PRO A 323 -16.53 -12.36 -11.73
CA PRO A 323 -15.49 -12.67 -12.70
C PRO A 323 -15.65 -14.04 -13.38
N ASP A 324 -16.54 -14.90 -12.85
CA ASP A 324 -16.86 -16.25 -13.30
C ASP A 324 -18.13 -16.33 -14.16
N MET A 325 -18.84 -15.22 -14.34
CA MET A 325 -20.10 -15.13 -15.10
C MET A 325 -20.03 -14.04 -16.16
N PRO A 326 -20.78 -14.13 -17.26
CA PRO A 326 -20.69 -13.19 -18.37
C PRO A 326 -21.00 -11.73 -17.98
N SER A 327 -22.20 -11.47 -17.48
CA SER A 327 -22.71 -10.13 -17.21
C SER A 327 -23.62 -10.06 -15.98
N THR A 328 -23.16 -10.73 -14.92
CA THR A 328 -23.78 -10.68 -13.59
C THR A 328 -22.89 -9.86 -12.67
N PHE A 329 -23.47 -8.93 -11.91
CA PHE A 329 -22.73 -8.17 -10.92
C PHE A 329 -23.28 -8.34 -9.51
N TYR A 330 -22.50 -7.99 -8.53
CA TYR A 330 -22.85 -8.08 -7.11
C TYR A 330 -22.49 -6.78 -6.38
N TRP A 331 -23.12 -6.56 -5.23
CA TRP A 331 -22.81 -5.47 -4.32
C TRP A 331 -23.11 -5.84 -2.88
N VAL A 332 -22.74 -4.96 -1.96
CA VAL A 332 -22.94 -5.17 -0.53
C VAL A 332 -23.72 -3.98 0.06
N GLU A 333 -24.66 -4.28 0.94
CA GLU A 333 -25.38 -3.27 1.72
C GLU A 333 -25.23 -3.52 3.22
N ALA A 334 -24.89 -2.45 3.95
CA ALA A 334 -24.77 -2.48 5.40
C ALA A 334 -26.16 -2.30 6.03
N GLN A 335 -26.55 -3.23 6.91
CA GLN A 335 -27.86 -3.22 7.56
C GLN A 335 -27.89 -2.30 8.80
N ASP A 336 -26.70 -1.94 9.31
CA ASP A 336 -26.51 -0.95 10.39
C ASP A 336 -26.47 0.52 9.87
N GLY A 337 -26.86 0.76 8.63
CA GLY A 337 -26.74 2.07 7.99
C GLY A 337 -25.31 2.54 7.77
N GLY A 338 -24.33 1.66 7.94
CA GLY A 338 -22.89 1.94 7.81
C GLY A 338 -22.21 2.38 9.11
N ASP A 339 -22.95 2.49 10.21
CA ASP A 339 -22.41 2.79 11.54
C ASP A 339 -22.07 1.50 12.31
N ALA A 340 -20.78 1.25 12.52
CA ALA A 340 -20.30 0.07 13.21
C ALA A 340 -20.74 0.00 14.70
N ASN A 341 -21.20 1.10 15.29
CA ASN A 341 -21.68 1.13 16.67
C ASN A 341 -23.11 0.63 16.83
N VAL A 342 -23.87 0.53 15.72
CA VAL A 342 -25.22 -0.03 15.75
C VAL A 342 -25.14 -1.56 15.74
N GLU A 343 -25.76 -2.20 16.72
CA GLU A 343 -25.86 -3.65 16.78
C GLU A 343 -27.02 -4.15 15.91
N VAL A 344 -26.71 -5.02 14.97
CA VAL A 344 -27.66 -5.60 14.02
C VAL A 344 -27.15 -6.94 13.50
N SER A 345 -28.04 -7.88 13.22
CA SER A 345 -27.73 -9.16 12.57
C SER A 345 -28.81 -9.49 11.52
N PRO A 346 -28.46 -9.78 10.27
CA PRO A 346 -27.11 -9.70 9.71
C PRO A 346 -26.60 -8.25 9.63
N ARG A 347 -25.28 -8.06 9.68
CA ARG A 347 -24.68 -6.73 9.58
C ARG A 347 -24.50 -6.27 8.15
N ASP A 348 -24.10 -7.20 7.26
CA ASP A 348 -24.02 -6.96 5.81
C ASP A 348 -24.79 -8.03 5.04
N ILE A 349 -25.38 -7.62 3.92
CA ILE A 349 -25.98 -8.53 2.96
C ILE A 349 -25.31 -8.31 1.60
N VAL A 350 -24.91 -9.39 0.96
CA VAL A 350 -24.39 -9.38 -0.41
C VAL A 350 -25.51 -9.76 -1.35
N TYR A 351 -25.73 -8.94 -2.37
CA TYR A 351 -26.73 -9.13 -3.42
C TYR A 351 -26.04 -9.34 -4.76
N MET A 352 -26.75 -9.98 -5.69
CA MET A 352 -26.35 -10.05 -7.10
C MET A 352 -27.54 -9.96 -8.03
N GLU A 353 -27.30 -9.51 -9.26
CA GLU A 353 -28.28 -9.46 -10.34
C GLU A 353 -27.59 -9.45 -11.71
N PRO A 354 -28.28 -9.84 -12.80
CA PRO A 354 -27.76 -9.68 -14.14
C PRO A 354 -27.75 -8.20 -14.56
N ALA A 355 -27.02 -7.86 -15.61
CA ALA A 355 -26.96 -6.51 -16.17
C ALA A 355 -28.36 -6.02 -16.59
N GLU A 356 -29.13 -6.88 -17.22
CA GLU A 356 -30.52 -6.66 -17.63
C GLU A 356 -31.41 -7.70 -16.94
N PRO A 357 -31.97 -7.41 -15.75
CA PRO A 357 -32.89 -8.32 -15.08
C PRO A 357 -34.24 -8.38 -15.82
N LEU A 358 -34.90 -9.51 -15.75
CA LEU A 358 -36.28 -9.65 -16.27
C LEU A 358 -37.21 -8.74 -15.47
N ASN A 359 -38.30 -8.25 -16.13
CA ASN A 359 -39.26 -7.37 -15.50
C ASN A 359 -39.85 -7.97 -14.22
N GLY A 360 -39.66 -7.24 -13.09
CA GLY A 360 -40.15 -7.67 -11.78
C GLY A 360 -39.21 -8.62 -11.02
N GLU A 361 -38.06 -9.01 -11.58
CA GLU A 361 -37.08 -9.82 -10.90
C GLU A 361 -36.36 -9.00 -9.82
N LYS A 362 -36.35 -9.52 -8.60
CA LYS A 362 -35.62 -8.89 -7.48
C LYS A 362 -34.19 -9.38 -7.41
N PRO A 363 -33.25 -8.53 -6.96
CA PRO A 363 -31.88 -8.97 -6.72
C PRO A 363 -31.83 -10.21 -5.82
N GLN A 364 -31.00 -11.16 -6.20
CA GLN A 364 -30.78 -12.37 -5.41
C GLN A 364 -29.90 -12.07 -4.20
N VAL A 365 -30.30 -12.53 -3.02
CA VAL A 365 -29.45 -12.53 -1.83
C VAL A 365 -28.42 -13.65 -1.98
N LEU A 366 -27.13 -13.27 -2.02
CA LEU A 366 -26.04 -14.22 -2.15
C LEU A 366 -25.63 -14.79 -0.79
N VAL A 367 -25.43 -13.90 0.20
CA VAL A 367 -25.08 -14.29 1.57
C VAL A 367 -25.39 -13.18 2.57
N LYS A 368 -25.75 -13.57 3.80
CA LYS A 368 -25.93 -12.70 4.96
C LYS A 368 -24.75 -12.92 5.91
N LEU A 369 -24.17 -11.83 6.41
CA LEU A 369 -22.95 -11.83 7.22
C LEU A 369 -23.20 -11.13 8.56
N ASP A 370 -22.72 -11.71 9.65
CA ASP A 370 -22.83 -11.11 11.00
C ASP A 370 -21.72 -10.09 11.27
N LEU A 371 -20.60 -10.19 10.55
CA LEU A 371 -19.51 -9.23 10.63
C LEU A 371 -19.50 -8.36 9.36
N ARG A 372 -18.58 -7.40 9.30
CA ARG A 372 -18.43 -6.57 8.10
C ARG A 372 -17.83 -7.36 6.94
N TYR A 373 -18.45 -7.31 5.78
CA TYR A 373 -17.94 -7.88 4.55
C TYR A 373 -16.52 -7.37 4.24
N GLY A 374 -15.62 -8.27 3.97
CA GLY A 374 -14.24 -7.97 3.55
C GLY A 374 -14.06 -8.07 2.05
N LYS A 375 -14.22 -9.26 1.50
CA LYS A 375 -14.12 -9.56 0.07
C LYS A 375 -14.83 -10.87 -0.28
N ILE A 376 -14.94 -11.12 -1.57
CA ILE A 376 -15.31 -12.41 -2.13
C ILE A 376 -14.24 -12.85 -3.14
N SER A 377 -13.91 -14.14 -3.15
CA SER A 377 -13.04 -14.78 -4.13
C SER A 377 -13.84 -15.87 -4.82
N TRP A 378 -14.07 -15.69 -6.09
CA TRP A 378 -14.90 -16.56 -6.92
C TRP A 378 -14.09 -17.75 -7.42
N CYS A 379 -14.69 -18.94 -7.47
CA CYS A 379 -14.13 -20.13 -8.06
C CYS A 379 -14.98 -20.52 -9.26
N TYR A 380 -14.37 -20.59 -10.42
CA TYR A 380 -15.08 -20.82 -11.68
C TYR A 380 -15.98 -22.07 -11.60
N GLY A 381 -17.28 -21.85 -11.78
CA GLY A 381 -18.29 -22.88 -11.99
C GLY A 381 -18.94 -23.52 -10.76
N LEU A 382 -18.57 -23.24 -9.50
CA LEU A 382 -19.19 -23.93 -8.36
C LEU A 382 -19.26 -23.11 -7.05
N HIS A 383 -18.15 -22.59 -6.54
CA HIS A 383 -18.08 -22.03 -5.19
C HIS A 383 -17.47 -20.64 -5.17
N ALA A 384 -17.68 -19.94 -4.08
CA ALA A 384 -16.94 -18.73 -3.76
C ALA A 384 -16.58 -18.72 -2.28
N LEU A 385 -15.45 -18.07 -1.95
CA LEU A 385 -15.02 -17.82 -0.59
C LEU A 385 -15.40 -16.39 -0.21
N VAL A 386 -16.22 -16.23 0.81
CA VAL A 386 -16.63 -14.93 1.34
C VAL A 386 -15.91 -14.69 2.66
N TYR A 387 -15.34 -13.50 2.81
CA TYR A 387 -14.57 -13.10 3.98
C TYR A 387 -15.30 -11.98 4.72
N GLU A 388 -15.42 -12.13 6.03
CA GLU A 388 -15.94 -11.10 6.92
C GLU A 388 -14.96 -10.82 8.08
N TYR A 389 -15.02 -9.62 8.61
CA TYR A 389 -14.08 -9.16 9.63
C TYR A 389 -14.73 -8.19 10.61
N TRP A 390 -14.34 -8.28 11.90
CA TRP A 390 -14.74 -7.33 12.91
C TRP A 390 -13.55 -6.78 13.68
N HIS A 391 -13.34 -5.47 13.61
CA HIS A 391 -12.15 -4.83 14.17
C HIS A 391 -12.08 -4.92 15.69
N LYS A 392 -13.19 -4.68 16.40
CA LYS A 392 -13.23 -4.65 17.86
C LYS A 392 -12.74 -5.96 18.48
N THR A 393 -13.13 -7.09 17.90
CA THR A 393 -12.76 -8.43 18.39
C THR A 393 -11.60 -9.07 17.61
N ARG A 394 -11.11 -8.42 16.54
CA ARG A 394 -10.14 -8.98 15.60
C ARG A 394 -10.61 -10.28 14.93
N ARG A 395 -11.89 -10.64 15.06
CA ARG A 395 -12.43 -11.88 14.47
C ARG A 395 -12.50 -11.77 12.96
N THR A 396 -12.08 -12.82 12.27
CA THR A 396 -12.23 -12.98 10.83
C THR A 396 -12.80 -14.35 10.54
N ARG A 397 -13.77 -14.40 9.63
CA ARG A 397 -14.38 -15.64 9.18
C ARG A 397 -14.29 -15.77 7.67
N THR A 398 -14.20 -17.00 7.21
CA THR A 398 -14.25 -17.34 5.78
C THR A 398 -15.35 -18.37 5.56
N TRP A 399 -16.27 -18.03 4.67
CA TRP A 399 -17.41 -18.85 4.31
C TRP A 399 -17.24 -19.44 2.92
N VAL A 400 -17.68 -20.67 2.73
CA VAL A 400 -17.91 -21.26 1.40
C VAL A 400 -19.38 -21.06 1.05
N ILE A 401 -19.64 -20.52 -0.13
CA ILE A 401 -20.98 -20.42 -0.71
C ILE A 401 -20.98 -21.03 -2.10
N SER A 402 -22.16 -21.44 -2.57
CA SER A 402 -22.38 -21.87 -3.95
C SER A 402 -23.40 -20.93 -4.58
N PRO A 403 -22.95 -19.90 -5.31
CA PRO A 403 -23.82 -18.82 -5.79
C PRO A 403 -24.99 -19.27 -6.67
N ASP A 404 -24.79 -20.33 -7.43
CA ASP A 404 -25.73 -20.80 -8.45
C ASP A 404 -26.51 -22.07 -8.00
N CYS A 405 -26.25 -22.56 -6.75
CA CYS A 405 -26.97 -23.68 -6.13
C CYS A 405 -27.76 -23.19 -4.90
N LYS A 406 -29.08 -23.05 -5.05
CA LYS A 406 -29.97 -22.60 -3.98
C LYS A 406 -30.06 -23.55 -2.80
N GLU A 407 -29.78 -24.82 -3.01
CA GLU A 407 -29.82 -25.87 -2.00
C GLU A 407 -28.56 -25.88 -1.12
N PHE A 408 -27.48 -25.24 -1.56
CA PHE A 408 -26.24 -25.17 -0.80
C PHE A 408 -26.31 -24.08 0.28
N SER A 409 -26.33 -24.49 1.53
CA SER A 409 -26.25 -23.55 2.66
C SER A 409 -24.81 -23.07 2.87
N PRO A 410 -24.59 -21.76 3.11
CA PRO A 410 -23.26 -21.22 3.42
C PRO A 410 -22.60 -22.01 4.56
N ARG A 411 -21.35 -22.43 4.37
CA ARG A 411 -20.59 -23.21 5.35
C ARG A 411 -19.38 -22.42 5.84
N LEU A 412 -19.24 -22.36 7.15
CA LEU A 412 -18.08 -21.74 7.80
C LEU A 412 -16.83 -22.62 7.59
N LEU A 413 -15.81 -22.06 6.93
CA LEU A 413 -14.55 -22.74 6.64
C LEU A 413 -13.49 -22.42 7.69
N PHE A 414 -13.34 -21.11 8.03
CA PHE A 414 -12.39 -20.64 9.02
C PHE A 414 -13.04 -19.58 9.93
N ASP A 415 -12.77 -19.69 11.22
CA ASP A 415 -13.13 -18.69 12.23
C ASP A 415 -11.95 -18.50 13.19
N ARG A 416 -11.32 -17.34 13.17
CA ARG A 416 -10.09 -17.09 13.92
C ARG A 416 -9.87 -15.62 14.23
N SER A 417 -8.90 -15.33 15.08
CA SER A 417 -8.38 -13.97 15.22
C SER A 417 -7.50 -13.59 14.04
N SER A 418 -7.68 -12.40 13.48
CA SER A 418 -6.80 -11.82 12.46
C SER A 418 -5.41 -11.48 13.01
N GLU A 419 -5.27 -11.38 14.33
CA GLU A 419 -3.97 -11.16 14.99
C GLU A 419 -3.17 -12.45 15.14
N ASP A 420 -3.81 -13.62 15.10
CA ASP A 420 -3.12 -14.90 15.18
C ASP A 420 -2.49 -15.28 13.81
N ALA A 421 -1.19 -15.05 13.71
CA ALA A 421 -0.43 -15.36 12.50
C ALA A 421 -0.15 -16.87 12.36
N TYR A 422 -0.11 -17.62 13.47
CA TYR A 422 0.22 -19.05 13.45
C TYR A 422 -0.94 -19.90 12.90
N SER A 423 -2.18 -19.48 13.10
CA SER A 423 -3.38 -20.15 12.56
C SER A 423 -3.77 -19.68 11.15
N SER A 424 -2.98 -18.78 10.52
CA SER A 424 -3.34 -18.24 9.20
C SER A 424 -3.40 -19.35 8.14
N PRO A 425 -4.56 -19.57 7.48
CA PRO A 425 -4.69 -20.59 6.45
C PRO A 425 -4.06 -20.18 5.11
N GLY A 426 -3.53 -18.96 5.03
CA GLY A 426 -3.05 -18.39 3.78
C GLY A 426 -4.17 -17.76 2.93
N SER A 427 -3.89 -17.64 1.64
CA SER A 427 -4.81 -17.05 0.65
C SER A 427 -4.88 -17.96 -0.59
N PRO A 428 -6.05 -18.06 -1.25
CA PRO A 428 -6.17 -18.87 -2.44
C PRO A 428 -5.33 -18.32 -3.58
N MET A 429 -4.76 -19.22 -4.37
CA MET A 429 -4.08 -18.87 -5.61
C MET A 429 -5.10 -18.65 -6.73
N MET A 430 -4.81 -17.62 -7.54
CA MET A 430 -5.72 -17.17 -8.58
C MET A 430 -5.19 -17.56 -9.96
N CYS A 431 -6.10 -17.87 -10.87
CA CYS A 431 -5.85 -18.00 -12.30
C CYS A 431 -6.69 -17.00 -13.11
N ARG A 432 -6.42 -16.89 -14.40
CA ARG A 432 -7.21 -16.05 -15.31
C ARG A 432 -8.13 -16.91 -16.15
N THR A 433 -9.37 -16.48 -16.26
CA THR A 433 -10.36 -17.02 -17.19
C THR A 433 -10.01 -16.60 -18.63
N ARG A 434 -10.73 -17.13 -19.61
CA ARG A 434 -10.63 -16.71 -21.02
C ARG A 434 -10.91 -15.22 -21.20
N ALA A 435 -11.82 -14.67 -20.43
CA ALA A 435 -12.13 -13.22 -20.41
C ALA A 435 -11.08 -12.36 -19.69
N GLY A 436 -9.96 -12.93 -19.25
CA GLY A 436 -8.91 -12.20 -18.54
C GLY A 436 -9.23 -11.88 -17.07
N THR A 437 -10.40 -12.28 -16.55
CA THR A 437 -10.81 -12.07 -15.16
C THR A 437 -10.08 -13.02 -14.21
N LEU A 438 -10.00 -12.66 -12.91
CA LEU A 438 -9.32 -13.45 -11.89
C LEU A 438 -10.30 -14.27 -11.06
N VAL A 439 -10.08 -15.58 -11.02
CA VAL A 439 -10.82 -16.52 -10.19
C VAL A 439 -9.87 -17.44 -9.42
N ILE A 440 -10.37 -18.14 -8.41
CA ILE A 440 -9.59 -19.16 -7.68
C ILE A 440 -9.29 -20.31 -8.64
N ALA A 441 -8.03 -20.73 -8.71
CA ALA A 441 -7.62 -21.89 -9.47
C ALA A 441 -8.13 -23.18 -8.82
N LYS A 442 -8.81 -24.01 -9.59
CA LYS A 442 -9.17 -25.39 -9.21
C LYS A 442 -8.01 -26.32 -9.54
N ILE A 443 -7.70 -27.19 -8.60
CA ILE A 443 -6.71 -28.24 -8.80
C ILE A 443 -7.42 -29.58 -8.80
N LYS A 444 -7.26 -30.31 -9.92
CA LYS A 444 -7.84 -31.64 -10.08
C LYS A 444 -6.80 -32.67 -9.71
N THR A 445 -7.22 -33.59 -8.87
CA THR A 445 -6.57 -34.87 -8.64
C THR A 445 -7.39 -35.99 -9.34
N SER A 446 -7.01 -37.22 -9.21
CA SER A 446 -7.76 -38.34 -9.83
C SER A 446 -9.21 -38.43 -9.35
N GLU A 447 -9.51 -37.96 -8.14
CA GLU A 447 -10.79 -38.22 -7.47
C GLU A 447 -11.55 -36.96 -7.04
N GLU A 448 -10.83 -35.86 -6.70
CA GLU A 448 -11.45 -34.67 -6.08
C GLU A 448 -10.92 -33.35 -6.64
N THR A 449 -11.65 -32.27 -6.38
CA THR A 449 -11.26 -30.89 -6.71
C THR A 449 -10.84 -30.14 -5.46
N TYR A 450 -9.65 -29.53 -5.53
CA TYR A 450 -9.03 -28.74 -4.48
C TYR A 450 -8.76 -27.31 -4.94
N ILE A 451 -8.42 -26.45 -4.01
CA ILE A 451 -7.82 -25.16 -4.28
C ILE A 451 -6.44 -25.08 -3.61
N LEU A 452 -5.56 -24.24 -4.17
CA LEU A 452 -4.24 -23.97 -3.61
C LEU A 452 -4.32 -22.80 -2.64
N MET A 453 -3.81 -23.01 -1.42
CA MET A 453 -3.70 -21.98 -0.38
C MET A 453 -2.23 -21.68 -0.11
N LYS A 454 -1.75 -20.47 -0.45
CA LYS A 454 -0.40 -20.03 -0.13
C LYS A 454 -0.38 -19.14 1.10
N GLY A 455 0.62 -19.33 1.96
CA GLY A 455 0.74 -18.55 3.18
C GLY A 455 2.18 -18.27 3.60
N LEU A 456 2.34 -17.31 4.52
CA LEU A 456 3.65 -16.93 5.09
C LEU A 456 4.17 -17.95 6.11
N GLY A 457 3.31 -18.80 6.66
CA GLY A 457 3.68 -19.87 7.56
C GLY A 457 4.43 -19.37 8.79
N ALA A 458 3.86 -18.40 9.51
CA ALA A 458 4.44 -17.94 10.75
C ALA A 458 4.52 -19.09 11.77
N THR A 459 5.68 -19.25 12.42
CA THR A 459 5.94 -20.27 13.45
C THR A 459 6.79 -19.67 14.57
N PRO A 460 6.85 -20.32 15.75
CA PRO A 460 7.74 -19.89 16.83
C PRO A 460 9.24 -19.81 16.42
N LYS A 461 9.66 -20.50 15.37
CA LYS A 461 11.06 -20.49 14.87
C LYS A 461 11.28 -19.47 13.75
N GLY A 462 10.25 -18.86 13.23
CA GLY A 462 10.29 -17.94 12.10
C GLY A 462 9.26 -18.32 11.04
N SER A 463 9.11 -17.46 10.03
CA SER A 463 8.18 -17.71 8.93
C SER A 463 8.74 -18.74 7.95
N VAL A 464 7.94 -19.76 7.64
CA VAL A 464 8.19 -20.83 6.68
C VAL A 464 7.04 -20.80 5.67
N PRO A 465 7.15 -20.06 4.57
CA PRO A 465 6.10 -20.00 3.56
C PRO A 465 5.69 -21.38 3.06
N PHE A 466 4.41 -21.53 2.74
CA PHE A 466 3.83 -22.81 2.41
C PHE A 466 2.81 -22.76 1.27
N LEU A 467 2.52 -23.95 0.75
CA LEU A 467 1.44 -24.21 -0.19
C LEU A 467 0.65 -25.44 0.29
N ASP A 468 -0.63 -25.25 0.53
CA ASP A 468 -1.57 -26.32 0.93
C ASP A 468 -2.59 -26.56 -0.20
N LEU A 469 -2.94 -27.83 -0.41
CA LEU A 469 -4.20 -28.22 -1.05
C LEU A 469 -5.32 -28.15 -0.01
N LEU A 470 -6.39 -27.47 -0.35
CA LEU A 470 -7.59 -27.37 0.47
C LEU A 470 -8.77 -27.92 -0.29
N ASN A 471 -9.38 -28.97 0.25
CA ASN A 471 -10.67 -29.44 -0.22
C ASN A 471 -11.76 -28.48 0.25
N ILE A 472 -12.37 -27.76 -0.68
CA ILE A 472 -13.40 -26.76 -0.35
C ILE A 472 -14.64 -27.41 0.27
N THR A 473 -14.95 -28.65 -0.09
CA THR A 473 -16.14 -29.35 0.37
C THR A 473 -15.98 -29.90 1.79
N THR A 474 -14.85 -30.50 2.12
CA THR A 474 -14.61 -31.09 3.45
C THR A 474 -13.92 -30.14 4.41
N GLY A 475 -13.14 -29.16 3.90
CA GLY A 475 -12.27 -28.29 4.68
C GLY A 475 -10.93 -28.94 5.06
N THR A 476 -10.65 -30.16 4.59
CA THR A 476 -9.38 -30.85 4.84
C THR A 476 -8.24 -30.18 4.07
N LYS A 477 -7.04 -30.15 4.67
CA LYS A 477 -5.84 -29.54 4.10
C LYS A 477 -4.69 -30.53 4.05
N GLU A 478 -3.92 -30.46 2.98
CA GLU A 478 -2.68 -31.20 2.82
C GLU A 478 -1.54 -30.23 2.45
N ARG A 479 -0.42 -30.28 3.18
CA ARG A 479 0.79 -29.52 2.88
C ARG A 479 1.54 -30.17 1.74
N ILE A 480 1.55 -29.53 0.55
CA ILE A 480 2.22 -30.08 -0.62
C ILE A 480 3.61 -29.45 -0.87
N TRP A 481 3.86 -28.27 -0.30
CA TRP A 481 5.15 -27.59 -0.38
C TRP A 481 5.35 -26.65 0.80
N GLU A 482 6.59 -26.51 1.26
CA GLU A 482 7.01 -25.48 2.20
C GLU A 482 8.45 -25.02 1.89
N SER A 483 8.77 -23.79 2.27
CA SER A 483 10.11 -23.23 2.12
C SER A 483 11.17 -24.01 2.87
N GLY A 484 12.38 -24.10 2.34
CA GLY A 484 13.53 -24.64 3.03
C GLY A 484 13.80 -23.94 4.36
N LYS A 485 14.13 -24.73 5.42
CA LYS A 485 14.26 -24.19 6.79
C LYS A 485 15.66 -23.73 7.15
N GLU A 486 16.69 -24.21 6.44
CA GLU A 486 18.07 -24.03 6.87
C GLU A 486 18.76 -22.78 6.29
N LYS A 487 18.75 -22.61 5.00
CA LYS A 487 19.48 -21.53 4.31
C LYS A 487 18.57 -20.53 3.63
N TYR A 488 17.56 -21.01 2.90
CA TYR A 488 16.75 -20.19 2.03
C TYR A 488 15.41 -19.79 2.64
N TYR A 489 14.96 -18.62 2.23
CA TYR A 489 13.56 -18.17 2.38
C TYR A 489 12.94 -18.12 1.00
N GLU A 490 12.01 -19.02 0.74
CA GLU A 490 11.34 -19.19 -0.54
C GLU A 490 9.87 -18.81 -0.40
N SER A 491 9.28 -18.23 -1.43
CA SER A 491 7.86 -17.87 -1.44
C SER A 491 7.23 -18.14 -2.78
N VAL A 492 6.08 -18.79 -2.78
CA VAL A 492 5.26 -18.95 -3.99
C VAL A 492 4.61 -17.61 -4.32
N LEU A 493 4.91 -17.07 -5.50
CA LEU A 493 4.45 -15.76 -5.95
C LEU A 493 3.19 -15.85 -6.81
N ALA A 494 3.22 -16.69 -7.84
CA ALA A 494 2.15 -16.81 -8.81
C ALA A 494 2.03 -18.25 -9.34
N LEU A 495 0.83 -18.57 -9.78
CA LEU A 495 0.53 -19.77 -10.57
C LEU A 495 0.89 -19.46 -12.03
N MET A 496 1.73 -20.29 -12.62
CA MET A 496 2.19 -20.15 -14.01
C MET A 496 1.54 -21.15 -14.96
N SER A 497 0.81 -22.14 -14.44
CA SER A 497 -0.06 -22.99 -15.27
C SER A 497 -1.24 -22.17 -15.75
N TYR A 498 -1.58 -22.28 -17.03
CA TYR A 498 -2.75 -21.63 -17.64
C TYR A 498 -3.74 -22.67 -18.12
N CYS A 499 -4.99 -22.46 -17.78
CA CYS A 499 -6.13 -23.22 -18.29
C CYS A 499 -7.33 -22.27 -18.37
N PRO A 500 -7.96 -22.10 -19.55
CA PRO A 500 -9.12 -21.22 -19.72
C PRO A 500 -10.32 -21.56 -18.81
N GLU A 501 -10.49 -22.84 -18.48
CA GLU A 501 -11.50 -23.37 -17.57
C GLU A 501 -11.09 -23.27 -16.10
N CYS A 502 -9.88 -22.74 -15.82
CA CYS A 502 -9.33 -22.59 -14.49
C CYS A 502 -9.25 -23.88 -13.65
N GLU A 503 -9.14 -25.03 -14.34
CA GLU A 503 -8.96 -26.35 -13.75
C GLU A 503 -7.61 -26.92 -14.17
N ILE A 504 -6.69 -27.09 -13.23
CA ILE A 504 -5.30 -27.48 -13.46
C ILE A 504 -5.03 -28.83 -12.84
N GLN A 505 -4.39 -29.73 -13.59
CA GLN A 505 -3.94 -31.02 -13.06
C GLN A 505 -2.74 -30.80 -12.12
N LEU A 506 -2.74 -31.44 -10.95
CA LEU A 506 -1.68 -31.27 -9.95
C LEU A 506 -0.28 -31.59 -10.50
N ASN A 507 -0.17 -32.61 -11.35
CA ASN A 507 1.09 -33.02 -11.99
C ASN A 507 1.56 -32.07 -13.10
N GLN A 508 0.75 -31.09 -13.51
CA GLN A 508 1.07 -30.07 -14.50
C GLN A 508 1.26 -28.68 -13.86
N LEU A 509 1.40 -28.65 -12.55
CA LEU A 509 1.54 -27.40 -11.83
C LEU A 509 2.87 -26.72 -12.15
N LYS A 510 2.82 -25.44 -12.52
CA LYS A 510 3.98 -24.57 -12.68
C LYS A 510 3.82 -23.37 -11.75
N LEU A 511 4.84 -23.07 -10.93
CA LEU A 511 4.81 -22.03 -9.94
C LEU A 511 5.98 -21.06 -10.10
N LEU A 512 5.73 -19.76 -10.07
CA LEU A 512 6.77 -18.75 -9.90
C LEU A 512 7.13 -18.67 -8.42
N ILE A 513 8.40 -18.87 -8.10
CA ILE A 513 8.95 -18.86 -6.75
C ILE A 513 10.00 -17.76 -6.64
N SER A 514 10.00 -17.00 -5.55
CA SER A 514 11.15 -16.20 -5.14
C SER A 514 11.99 -16.96 -4.12
N LYS A 515 13.30 -16.87 -4.26
CA LYS A 515 14.29 -17.51 -3.38
C LYS A 515 15.34 -16.49 -2.98
N GLU A 516 15.59 -16.40 -1.69
CA GLU A 516 16.58 -15.48 -1.13
C GLU A 516 17.21 -16.09 0.13
N SER A 517 18.38 -15.57 0.54
CA SER A 517 18.98 -15.93 1.82
C SER A 517 19.48 -14.68 2.54
N ARG A 518 20.08 -14.82 3.70
CA ARG A 518 20.69 -13.69 4.42
C ARG A 518 21.70 -12.93 3.56
N SER A 519 22.47 -13.66 2.76
CA SER A 519 23.57 -13.14 1.93
C SER A 519 23.30 -13.14 0.43
N GLU A 520 22.18 -13.72 -0.02
CA GLU A 520 21.85 -13.81 -1.44
C GLU A 520 20.57 -13.01 -1.71
N ALA A 521 20.67 -12.03 -2.64
CA ALA A 521 19.52 -11.22 -3.05
C ALA A 521 18.45 -12.09 -3.72
N THR A 522 17.20 -11.61 -3.68
CA THR A 522 16.06 -12.33 -4.25
C THR A 522 16.27 -12.66 -5.71
N GLN A 523 16.14 -13.94 -6.05
CA GLN A 523 16.06 -14.44 -7.40
C GLN A 523 14.72 -15.09 -7.66
N TYR A 524 14.32 -15.19 -8.91
CA TYR A 524 13.08 -15.81 -9.34
C TYR A 524 13.35 -17.13 -10.03
N TYR A 525 12.50 -18.11 -9.76
CA TYR A 525 12.58 -19.47 -10.27
C TYR A 525 11.21 -19.92 -10.75
N LEU A 526 11.18 -20.77 -11.78
CA LEU A 526 10.01 -21.55 -12.14
C LEU A 526 10.13 -22.95 -11.55
N SER A 527 9.17 -23.35 -10.72
CA SER A 527 9.06 -24.73 -10.22
C SER A 527 8.08 -25.51 -11.09
N ILE A 528 8.51 -26.63 -11.62
CA ILE A 528 7.75 -27.48 -12.54
C ILE A 528 7.45 -28.81 -11.84
N TRP A 529 6.18 -29.17 -11.78
CA TRP A 529 5.70 -30.39 -11.14
C TRP A 529 5.49 -31.51 -12.18
N PRO A 530 5.50 -32.83 -11.76
CA PRO A 530 5.52 -33.32 -10.38
C PRO A 530 6.89 -33.33 -9.69
N ASP A 531 7.98 -33.31 -10.46
CA ASP A 531 9.34 -33.49 -9.94
C ASP A 531 9.85 -32.28 -9.14
N LYS A 532 9.11 -31.19 -9.14
CA LYS A 532 9.46 -29.90 -8.49
C LYS A 532 10.82 -29.36 -8.94
N THR A 533 11.16 -29.59 -10.21
CA THR A 533 12.37 -29.05 -10.81
C THR A 533 12.34 -27.54 -10.81
N GLU A 534 13.41 -26.90 -10.38
CA GLU A 534 13.53 -25.43 -10.35
C GLU A 534 14.41 -24.95 -11.49
N VAL A 535 13.88 -24.06 -12.32
CA VAL A 535 14.60 -23.35 -13.38
C VAL A 535 14.80 -21.90 -12.97
N GLN A 536 16.05 -21.45 -12.90
CA GLN A 536 16.36 -20.07 -12.52
C GLN A 536 16.03 -19.08 -13.64
N LEU A 537 15.21 -18.06 -13.33
CA LEU A 537 14.78 -17.05 -14.28
C LEU A 537 15.60 -15.75 -14.20
N THR A 538 16.22 -15.45 -13.07
CA THR A 538 16.99 -14.22 -12.86
C THR A 538 18.30 -14.48 -12.14
N SER A 539 19.30 -13.60 -12.40
CA SER A 539 20.60 -13.63 -11.74
C SER A 539 21.03 -12.21 -11.37
N TYR A 540 20.30 -11.60 -10.42
CA TYR A 540 20.62 -10.26 -9.96
C TYR A 540 21.84 -10.28 -9.05
N PRO A 541 22.80 -9.33 -9.20
CA PRO A 541 23.93 -9.21 -8.32
C PRO A 541 23.50 -8.79 -6.92
N HIS A 542 24.41 -9.02 -5.93
CA HIS A 542 24.21 -8.51 -4.59
C HIS A 542 24.23 -6.97 -4.61
N PRO A 543 23.17 -6.29 -4.17
CA PRO A 543 23.05 -4.84 -4.31
C PRO A 543 24.04 -4.05 -3.43
N TYR A 544 24.51 -4.61 -2.32
CA TYR A 544 25.49 -3.97 -1.41
C TYR A 544 26.54 -4.98 -0.95
N PRO A 545 27.56 -5.28 -1.82
CA PRO A 545 28.57 -6.30 -1.54
C PRO A 545 29.32 -6.08 -0.22
N GLN A 546 29.52 -4.82 0.17
CA GLN A 546 30.20 -4.43 1.43
C GLN A 546 29.44 -4.88 2.69
N LEU A 547 28.16 -5.22 2.59
CA LEU A 547 27.33 -5.71 3.68
C LEU A 547 26.87 -7.17 3.46
N ALA A 548 27.42 -7.89 2.49
CA ALA A 548 26.98 -9.25 2.15
C ALA A 548 27.16 -10.24 3.31
N SER A 549 28.14 -10.05 4.18
CA SER A 549 28.41 -10.90 5.35
C SER A 549 27.84 -10.35 6.67
N LEU A 550 26.88 -9.43 6.61
CA LEU A 550 26.18 -8.96 7.81
C LEU A 550 25.53 -10.13 8.55
N GLN A 551 25.52 -10.03 9.87
CA GLN A 551 24.89 -11.04 10.71
C GLN A 551 23.47 -10.61 11.03
N LYS A 552 22.54 -11.57 10.98
CA LYS A 552 21.12 -11.35 11.23
C LYS A 552 20.56 -12.46 12.10
N GLU A 553 19.90 -12.08 13.18
CA GLU A 553 19.26 -13.00 14.13
C GLU A 553 17.87 -12.49 14.52
N ILE A 554 16.89 -13.39 14.66
CA ILE A 554 15.65 -13.07 15.36
C ILE A 554 15.83 -13.40 16.83
N ILE A 555 15.87 -12.36 17.65
CA ILE A 555 15.98 -12.53 19.10
C ILE A 555 14.60 -12.53 19.76
N ARG A 556 14.51 -13.27 20.89
CA ARG A 556 13.31 -13.42 21.71
C ARG A 556 13.65 -13.09 23.14
N TYR A 557 12.84 -12.28 23.75
CA TYR A 557 12.99 -11.87 25.12
C TYR A 557 11.60 -11.64 25.76
N LYS A 558 11.56 -11.28 27.00
CA LYS A 558 10.30 -11.07 27.72
C LYS A 558 10.27 -9.68 28.35
N ARG A 559 9.13 -9.07 28.33
CA ARG A 559 8.79 -7.92 29.16
C ARG A 559 8.59 -8.40 30.60
N GLU A 560 8.74 -7.52 31.57
CA GLU A 560 8.62 -7.84 33.00
C GLU A 560 7.29 -8.51 33.37
N ASP A 561 6.21 -8.06 32.75
CA ASP A 561 4.88 -8.66 32.90
C ASP A 561 4.68 -10.01 32.18
N GLY A 562 5.75 -10.59 31.63
CA GLY A 562 5.76 -11.90 30.98
C GLY A 562 5.37 -11.89 29.51
N VAL A 563 5.00 -10.74 28.90
CA VAL A 563 4.70 -10.65 27.47
C VAL A 563 5.95 -11.00 26.65
N LYS A 564 5.81 -11.96 25.74
CA LYS A 564 6.88 -12.35 24.82
C LYS A 564 7.10 -11.26 23.79
N LEU A 565 8.35 -10.90 23.57
CA LEU A 565 8.77 -9.90 22.60
C LEU A 565 9.77 -10.49 21.63
N THR A 566 9.81 -9.90 20.43
CA THR A 566 10.75 -10.30 19.36
C THR A 566 11.38 -9.07 18.72
N ALA A 567 12.60 -9.22 18.22
CA ALA A 567 13.25 -8.21 17.40
C ALA A 567 14.13 -8.88 16.35
N THR A 568 14.54 -8.15 15.33
CA THR A 568 15.61 -8.57 14.45
C THR A 568 16.87 -7.81 14.81
N LEU A 569 17.88 -8.55 15.26
CA LEU A 569 19.21 -8.02 15.56
C LEU A 569 20.08 -8.14 14.31
N TYR A 570 20.65 -7.02 13.89
CA TYR A 570 21.64 -6.96 12.82
C TYR A 570 22.97 -6.47 13.38
N MET A 571 24.04 -7.15 12.99
CA MET A 571 25.39 -6.80 13.39
C MET A 571 26.29 -6.61 12.16
N PRO A 572 27.28 -5.71 12.23
CA PRO A 572 28.18 -5.43 11.12
C PRO A 572 28.91 -6.69 10.61
N PRO A 573 29.35 -6.73 9.35
CA PRO A 573 30.22 -7.77 8.83
C PRO A 573 31.48 -7.97 9.71
N GLY A 574 31.80 -9.24 10.01
CA GLY A 574 33.02 -9.60 10.75
C GLY A 574 33.00 -9.30 12.26
N TYR A 575 31.98 -8.63 12.77
CA TYR A 575 31.86 -8.28 14.20
C TYR A 575 31.69 -9.51 15.08
N ASN A 576 32.45 -9.55 16.18
CA ASN A 576 32.36 -10.57 17.21
C ASN A 576 32.31 -9.93 18.60
N PRO A 577 31.15 -9.99 19.31
CA PRO A 577 30.99 -9.33 20.60
C PRO A 577 32.04 -9.70 21.66
N SER A 578 32.49 -10.97 21.65
CA SER A 578 33.48 -11.46 22.63
C SER A 578 34.88 -10.94 22.41
N LYS A 579 35.20 -10.47 21.17
CA LYS A 579 36.54 -9.96 20.81
C LYS A 579 36.54 -8.44 20.73
N ASP A 580 35.47 -7.87 20.12
CA ASP A 580 35.43 -6.46 19.73
C ASP A 580 34.72 -5.60 20.80
N GLY A 581 34.09 -6.25 21.78
CA GLY A 581 33.29 -5.57 22.80
C GLY A 581 31.99 -5.00 22.27
N PRO A 582 31.18 -4.34 23.13
CA PRO A 582 29.87 -3.79 22.75
C PRO A 582 30.01 -2.57 21.85
N LEU A 583 29.20 -2.50 20.81
CA LEU A 583 29.13 -1.40 19.86
C LEU A 583 28.02 -0.38 20.21
N PRO A 584 28.05 0.84 19.62
CA PRO A 584 26.87 1.72 19.59
C PRO A 584 25.70 1.00 18.93
N CYS A 585 24.48 1.23 19.46
CA CYS A 585 23.28 0.57 18.99
C CYS A 585 22.21 1.59 18.58
N LEU A 586 21.51 1.31 17.46
CA LEU A 586 20.31 2.05 17.07
C LEU A 586 19.10 1.13 17.14
N ILE A 587 18.16 1.48 17.99
CA ILE A 587 16.85 0.84 18.08
C ILE A 587 15.86 1.59 17.19
N TRP A 588 15.22 0.87 16.25
CA TRP A 588 14.26 1.46 15.31
C TRP A 588 12.97 0.68 15.34
N SER A 589 11.86 1.32 15.76
CA SER A 589 10.61 0.61 15.97
C SER A 589 9.36 1.43 15.65
N TYR A 590 8.24 0.73 15.69
CA TYR A 590 6.89 1.26 15.47
C TYR A 590 5.91 0.49 16.38
N PRO A 591 5.27 1.14 17.39
CA PRO A 591 4.34 0.47 18.28
C PRO A 591 3.11 -0.09 17.53
N GLY A 592 2.61 -1.23 18.00
CA GLY A 592 1.41 -1.87 17.46
C GLY A 592 0.39 -2.18 18.52
N GLU A 593 -0.90 -1.92 18.25
CA GLU A 593 -1.99 -2.25 19.15
C GLU A 593 -2.48 -3.68 18.95
N PHE A 594 -2.71 -4.40 20.03
CA PHE A 594 -3.17 -5.79 20.06
C PHE A 594 -4.32 -5.98 21.03
N LYS A 595 -5.17 -6.97 20.74
CA LYS A 595 -6.20 -7.48 21.63
C LYS A 595 -5.79 -8.80 22.33
N SER A 596 -4.68 -9.44 21.90
CA SER A 596 -4.19 -10.70 22.45
C SER A 596 -2.71 -10.62 22.80
N ARG A 597 -2.36 -11.01 24.04
CA ARG A 597 -0.96 -11.12 24.51
C ARG A 597 -0.19 -12.19 23.73
N GLU A 598 -0.83 -13.33 23.45
CA GLU A 598 -0.22 -14.42 22.68
C GLU A 598 0.08 -13.97 21.24
N ALA A 599 -0.87 -13.31 20.60
CA ALA A 599 -0.69 -12.82 19.22
C ALA A 599 0.39 -11.73 19.12
N ALA A 600 0.48 -10.88 20.15
CA ALA A 600 1.52 -9.85 20.25
C ALA A 600 2.94 -10.44 20.31
N GLY A 601 3.08 -11.62 20.94
CA GLY A 601 4.36 -12.33 21.10
C GLY A 601 4.76 -13.24 19.93
N GLN A 602 3.95 -13.34 18.90
CA GLN A 602 4.21 -14.24 17.77
C GLN A 602 5.34 -13.76 16.86
N VAL A 603 6.18 -14.70 16.42
CA VAL A 603 7.25 -14.45 15.45
C VAL A 603 6.64 -14.39 14.05
N ARG A 604 6.83 -13.28 13.34
CA ARG A 604 6.26 -13.04 12.01
C ARG A 604 7.31 -12.81 10.92
N ARG A 605 8.56 -13.10 11.22
CA ARG A 605 9.71 -12.84 10.35
C ARG A 605 10.54 -14.09 10.15
N SER A 606 11.40 -14.10 9.13
CA SER A 606 12.36 -15.18 8.90
C SER A 606 13.79 -14.67 9.08
N PRO A 607 14.65 -15.44 9.76
CA PRO A 607 16.07 -15.12 9.84
C PRO A 607 16.77 -15.23 8.48
N ASN A 608 16.21 -16.03 7.57
CA ASN A 608 16.79 -16.31 6.24
C ASN A 608 16.39 -15.29 5.17
N LYS A 609 15.46 -14.37 5.48
CA LYS A 609 15.03 -13.34 4.51
C LYS A 609 16.14 -12.33 4.28
N PHE A 610 16.38 -11.95 3.02
CA PHE A 610 17.39 -10.98 2.63
C PHE A 610 17.18 -9.61 3.33
N ALA A 611 18.29 -9.00 3.77
CA ALA A 611 18.28 -7.70 4.42
C ALA A 611 18.24 -6.57 3.37
N ARG A 612 17.06 -6.06 3.04
CA ARG A 612 16.91 -4.95 2.10
C ARG A 612 17.17 -3.63 2.78
N ILE A 613 18.10 -2.86 2.21
CA ILE A 613 18.42 -1.51 2.67
C ILE A 613 17.63 -0.49 1.86
N ASN A 614 17.05 0.46 2.56
CA ASN A 614 16.34 1.60 1.97
C ASN A 614 16.38 2.80 2.95
N ASN A 615 15.98 3.98 2.47
CA ASN A 615 16.01 5.22 3.25
C ASN A 615 15.10 5.25 4.49
N ASN A 616 14.13 4.35 4.58
CA ASN A 616 13.19 4.30 5.71
C ASN A 616 13.68 3.38 6.84
N PHE A 617 14.73 2.58 6.59
CA PHE A 617 15.19 1.54 7.49
C PHE A 617 16.64 1.80 7.95
N PRO A 618 17.00 1.54 9.21
CA PRO A 618 18.27 1.97 9.77
C PRO A 618 19.48 1.10 9.39
N LEU A 619 19.34 0.11 8.52
CA LEU A 619 20.40 -0.85 8.19
C LEU A 619 21.66 -0.21 7.56
N LEU A 620 21.55 1.01 7.02
CA LEU A 620 22.71 1.78 6.55
C LEU A 620 23.81 1.94 7.61
N TRP A 621 23.41 2.04 8.88
CA TRP A 621 24.35 2.31 9.99
C TRP A 621 25.19 1.10 10.37
N LEU A 622 24.88 -0.09 9.82
CA LEU A 622 25.80 -1.24 9.87
C LEU A 622 27.15 -0.91 9.22
N ALA A 623 27.15 -0.17 8.11
CA ALA A 623 28.36 0.31 7.45
C ALA A 623 29.14 1.34 8.29
N ARG A 624 28.52 1.90 9.31
CA ARG A 624 29.12 2.87 10.24
C ARG A 624 29.47 2.26 11.61
N GLY A 625 29.47 0.94 11.71
CA GLY A 625 29.84 0.21 12.93
C GLY A 625 28.78 0.18 14.03
N PHE A 626 27.50 0.44 13.68
CA PHE A 626 26.40 0.31 14.62
C PHE A 626 25.81 -1.10 14.60
N VAL A 627 25.41 -1.57 15.76
CA VAL A 627 24.45 -2.67 15.89
C VAL A 627 23.04 -2.09 15.69
N ILE A 628 22.20 -2.79 14.95
CA ILE A 628 20.83 -2.36 14.70
C ILE A 628 19.85 -3.35 15.32
N LEU A 629 19.04 -2.88 16.26
CA LEU A 629 17.86 -3.59 16.73
C LEU A 629 16.64 -3.08 15.95
N ALA A 630 16.29 -3.83 14.91
CA ALA A 630 15.23 -3.46 14.00
C ALA A 630 13.90 -4.05 14.44
N ASP A 631 12.86 -3.21 14.41
CA ASP A 631 11.48 -3.57 14.71
C ASP A 631 11.34 -4.44 15.99
N PRO A 632 11.98 -4.10 17.14
CA PRO A 632 11.58 -4.72 18.37
C PRO A 632 10.07 -4.55 18.54
N THR A 633 9.38 -5.62 18.88
CA THR A 633 7.94 -5.54 19.10
C THR A 633 7.66 -4.67 20.32
N ILE A 634 6.83 -3.67 20.13
CA ILE A 634 6.32 -2.78 21.18
C ILE A 634 4.79 -2.88 21.16
N PRO A 635 4.26 -3.95 21.75
CA PRO A 635 2.83 -4.18 21.75
C PRO A 635 2.13 -3.35 22.82
N ILE A 636 1.11 -2.62 22.40
CA ILE A 636 0.17 -1.94 23.26
C ILE A 636 -1.09 -2.80 23.31
N ILE A 637 -1.29 -3.48 24.42
CA ILE A 637 -2.30 -4.53 24.56
C ILE A 637 -3.48 -4.03 25.37
N GLY A 638 -4.68 -4.17 24.79
CA GLY A 638 -5.95 -3.93 25.47
C GLY A 638 -6.87 -5.14 25.31
N GLU A 639 -6.82 -6.08 26.25
CA GLU A 639 -7.62 -7.30 26.22
C GLU A 639 -9.10 -7.03 26.52
N GLY A 640 -9.98 -7.80 25.89
CA GLY A 640 -11.42 -7.63 26.05
C GLY A 640 -11.89 -6.22 25.66
N ASP A 641 -12.60 -5.57 26.58
CA ASP A 641 -13.11 -4.21 26.40
C ASP A 641 -12.12 -3.11 26.83
N GLN A 642 -10.92 -3.47 27.29
CA GLN A 642 -9.89 -2.50 27.63
C GLN A 642 -9.41 -1.76 26.39
N GLU A 643 -9.25 -0.43 26.52
CA GLU A 643 -8.65 0.39 25.50
C GLU A 643 -7.12 0.38 25.65
N ALA A 644 -6.44 -0.07 24.60
CA ALA A 644 -4.99 -0.27 24.61
C ALA A 644 -4.22 1.01 25.00
N ASN A 645 -4.66 2.16 24.49
CA ASN A 645 -3.98 3.43 24.66
C ASN A 645 -4.06 4.03 26.05
N ASP A 646 -4.98 3.58 26.90
CA ASP A 646 -5.04 4.02 28.30
C ASP A 646 -3.80 3.61 29.10
N ARG A 647 -3.10 2.57 28.64
CA ARG A 647 -1.83 2.07 29.19
C ARG A 647 -0.67 2.16 28.22
N TYR A 648 -0.74 3.11 27.28
CA TYR A 648 0.28 3.27 26.22
C TYR A 648 1.67 3.50 26.80
N ILE A 649 1.82 4.46 27.69
CA ILE A 649 3.14 4.89 28.22
C ILE A 649 3.80 3.77 29.01
N GLU A 650 3.08 3.12 29.91
CA GLU A 650 3.61 2.02 30.74
C GLU A 650 4.08 0.86 29.89
N GLN A 651 3.27 0.45 28.90
CA GLN A 651 3.61 -0.67 28.02
C GLN A 651 4.74 -0.30 27.03
N LEU A 652 4.81 0.96 26.61
CA LEU A 652 5.89 1.48 25.77
C LEU A 652 7.23 1.39 26.52
N ILE A 653 7.29 1.92 27.74
CA ILE A 653 8.50 1.94 28.57
C ILE A 653 8.96 0.50 28.85
N ALA A 654 8.07 -0.35 29.37
CA ALA A 654 8.39 -1.73 29.70
C ALA A 654 8.92 -2.52 28.49
N SER A 655 8.37 -2.28 27.30
CA SER A 655 8.85 -2.93 26.08
C SER A 655 10.23 -2.40 25.65
N ALA A 656 10.48 -1.10 25.79
CA ALA A 656 11.76 -0.49 25.47
C ALA A 656 12.87 -0.92 26.45
N GLU A 657 12.56 -0.98 27.75
CA GLU A 657 13.48 -1.50 28.78
C GLU A 657 13.88 -2.94 28.50
N ALA A 658 12.92 -3.80 28.19
CA ALA A 658 13.19 -5.18 27.84
C ALA A 658 14.10 -5.30 26.61
N ALA A 659 13.87 -4.47 25.57
CA ALA A 659 14.69 -4.46 24.37
C ALA A 659 16.13 -3.99 24.64
N VAL A 660 16.30 -2.92 25.40
CA VAL A 660 17.62 -2.37 25.80
C VAL A 660 18.37 -3.37 26.67
N ASN A 661 17.73 -3.92 27.68
CA ASN A 661 18.32 -4.90 28.59
C ASN A 661 18.78 -6.15 27.83
N GLU A 662 18.05 -6.60 26.83
CA GLU A 662 18.42 -7.79 26.04
C GLU A 662 19.66 -7.56 25.18
N VAL A 663 19.81 -6.43 24.49
CA VAL A 663 21.00 -6.16 23.66
C VAL A 663 22.24 -5.90 24.52
N VAL A 664 22.08 -5.31 25.72
CA VAL A 664 23.16 -5.11 26.70
C VAL A 664 23.58 -6.45 27.30
N ARG A 665 22.62 -7.28 27.75
CA ARG A 665 22.87 -8.62 28.29
C ARG A 665 23.63 -9.52 27.32
N ARG A 666 23.35 -9.40 26.04
CA ARG A 666 24.05 -10.12 24.96
C ARG A 666 25.48 -9.60 24.71
N GLY A 667 25.88 -8.49 25.32
CA GLY A 667 27.18 -7.87 25.12
C GLY A 667 27.35 -7.24 23.74
N VAL A 668 26.28 -7.06 22.96
CA VAL A 668 26.36 -6.48 21.61
C VAL A 668 26.20 -4.96 21.61
N ALA A 669 25.51 -4.38 22.60
CA ALA A 669 25.29 -2.94 22.71
C ALA A 669 25.92 -2.38 23.99
N HIS A 670 26.63 -1.25 23.85
CA HIS A 670 27.11 -0.49 24.98
C HIS A 670 25.98 0.26 25.66
N ARG A 671 25.81 0.11 26.99
CA ARG A 671 24.67 0.63 27.75
C ARG A 671 24.42 2.13 27.54
N ASP A 672 25.48 2.93 27.48
CA ASP A 672 25.40 4.39 27.38
C ASP A 672 25.36 4.88 25.91
N LYS A 673 25.51 3.97 24.93
CA LYS A 673 25.56 4.26 23.50
C LYS A 673 24.39 3.64 22.73
N ILE A 674 23.17 3.84 23.22
CA ILE A 674 21.95 3.36 22.58
C ILE A 674 21.11 4.54 22.13
N ALA A 675 20.91 4.68 20.83
CA ALA A 675 20.00 5.64 20.23
C ALA A 675 18.65 5.01 19.92
N VAL A 676 17.58 5.78 19.95
CA VAL A 676 16.23 5.34 19.54
C VAL A 676 15.71 6.18 18.39
N GLY A 677 14.99 5.56 17.45
CA GLY A 677 14.41 6.30 16.35
C GLY A 677 13.19 5.62 15.74
N GLY A 678 12.51 6.39 14.89
CA GLY A 678 11.36 5.90 14.16
C GLY A 678 10.76 6.95 13.23
N HIS A 679 9.84 6.46 12.38
CA HIS A 679 9.09 7.27 11.45
C HIS A 679 7.61 7.30 11.83
N SER A 680 6.94 8.43 11.67
CA SER A 680 5.50 8.58 11.92
C SER A 680 5.14 8.25 13.39
N TYR A 681 4.40 7.19 13.64
CA TYR A 681 4.10 6.74 15.02
C TYR A 681 5.36 6.23 15.77
N GLY A 682 6.40 5.79 15.05
CA GLY A 682 7.72 5.53 15.61
C GLY A 682 8.45 6.80 16.07
N ALA A 683 8.28 7.93 15.39
CA ALA A 683 8.79 9.22 15.83
C ALA A 683 8.09 9.72 17.10
N PHE A 684 6.78 9.53 17.15
CA PHE A 684 5.97 9.77 18.33
C PHE A 684 6.42 8.92 19.53
N MET A 685 6.67 7.62 19.29
CA MET A 685 7.29 6.72 20.27
C MET A 685 8.63 7.24 20.76
N THR A 686 9.52 7.64 19.86
CA THR A 686 10.85 8.16 20.18
C THR A 686 10.77 9.34 21.14
N ALA A 687 9.92 10.32 20.85
CA ALA A 687 9.75 11.50 21.70
C ALA A 687 9.19 11.13 23.09
N ASN A 688 8.22 10.20 23.16
CA ASN A 688 7.70 9.70 24.43
C ASN A 688 8.74 8.95 25.25
N LEU A 689 9.58 8.14 24.62
CA LEU A 689 10.67 7.44 25.31
C LEU A 689 11.70 8.40 25.88
N LEU A 690 12.06 9.46 25.17
CA LEU A 690 12.97 10.49 25.71
C LEU A 690 12.35 11.32 26.83
N ALA A 691 11.02 11.46 26.86
CA ALA A 691 10.30 12.16 27.92
C ALA A 691 10.17 11.31 29.20
N HIS A 692 9.85 10.02 29.04
CA HIS A 692 9.46 9.15 30.15
C HIS A 692 10.56 8.18 30.61
N ALA A 693 11.48 7.79 29.71
CA ALA A 693 12.56 6.84 29.99
C ALA A 693 13.93 7.34 29.45
N PRO A 694 14.35 8.58 29.81
CA PRO A 694 15.57 9.21 29.27
C PRO A 694 16.86 8.45 29.67
N HIS A 695 16.82 7.62 30.69
CA HIS A 695 17.93 6.79 31.14
C HIS A 695 18.27 5.63 30.19
N LEU A 696 17.36 5.27 29.30
CA LEU A 696 17.56 4.18 28.33
C LEU A 696 18.38 4.58 27.11
N PHE A 697 18.38 5.87 26.74
CA PHE A 697 18.87 6.33 25.46
C PHE A 697 19.83 7.52 25.57
N CYS A 698 20.85 7.55 24.71
CA CYS A 698 21.76 8.69 24.60
C CYS A 698 21.18 9.80 23.70
N CYS A 699 20.43 9.46 22.66
CA CYS A 699 19.77 10.43 21.76
C CYS A 699 18.59 9.80 21.02
N GLY A 700 17.79 10.66 20.33
CA GLY A 700 16.67 10.23 19.50
C GLY A 700 16.67 10.80 18.10
N ILE A 701 16.04 10.08 17.17
CA ILE A 701 15.84 10.44 15.76
C ILE A 701 14.37 10.25 15.44
N ALA A 702 13.65 11.33 15.14
CA ALA A 702 12.20 11.33 14.96
C ALA A 702 11.81 11.92 13.59
N ARG A 703 11.25 11.09 12.71
CA ARG A 703 10.87 11.44 11.33
C ARG A 703 9.36 11.55 11.18
N SER A 704 8.84 12.69 10.76
CA SER A 704 7.44 12.98 10.45
C SER A 704 6.45 12.54 11.55
N GLY A 705 6.72 12.93 12.80
CA GLY A 705 5.91 12.58 13.96
C GLY A 705 4.78 13.56 14.24
N ALA A 706 3.76 13.10 14.99
CA ALA A 706 2.74 13.94 15.60
C ALA A 706 2.93 13.93 17.12
N TYR A 707 3.41 15.02 17.67
CA TYR A 707 3.86 15.11 19.06
C TYR A 707 2.82 15.67 20.02
N ASN A 708 1.76 16.31 19.49
CA ASN A 708 0.63 16.80 20.28
C ASN A 708 -0.67 16.19 19.74
N ARG A 709 -1.25 15.25 20.50
CA ARG A 709 -2.49 14.55 20.11
C ARG A 709 -3.74 15.41 20.24
N THR A 710 -3.69 16.51 20.99
CA THR A 710 -4.81 17.45 21.03
C THR A 710 -5.06 18.12 19.69
N LEU A 711 -4.07 18.14 18.78
CA LEU A 711 -4.20 18.60 17.40
C LEU A 711 -4.76 17.51 16.46
N THR A 712 -5.04 16.32 16.99
CA THR A 712 -5.69 15.21 16.25
C THR A 712 -6.93 14.72 17.02
N PRO A 713 -7.89 15.62 17.31
CA PRO A 713 -8.91 15.38 18.33
C PRO A 713 -9.96 14.34 17.96
N PHE A 714 -10.00 13.89 16.70
CA PHE A 714 -10.96 12.90 16.22
C PHE A 714 -10.31 11.53 15.95
N GLY A 715 -9.39 11.09 16.83
CA GLY A 715 -8.72 9.79 16.75
C GLY A 715 -7.40 9.78 15.98
N PHE A 716 -6.57 8.80 16.30
CA PHE A 716 -5.27 8.54 15.67
C PHE A 716 -4.94 7.05 15.76
N GLN A 717 -4.21 6.53 14.78
CA GLN A 717 -3.92 5.10 14.67
C GLN A 717 -5.20 4.26 14.81
N LYS A 718 -5.27 3.37 15.79
CA LYS A 718 -6.48 2.59 16.11
C LYS A 718 -7.33 3.23 17.22
N GLU A 719 -6.90 4.35 17.81
CA GLU A 719 -7.73 5.12 18.75
C GLU A 719 -8.91 5.74 18.00
N VAL A 720 -10.10 5.41 18.42
CA VAL A 720 -11.36 5.85 17.81
C VAL A 720 -12.11 6.84 18.68
N ARG A 721 -11.79 6.91 19.97
CA ARG A 721 -12.34 7.90 20.88
C ARG A 721 -11.81 9.29 20.52
N THR A 722 -12.67 10.27 20.60
CA THR A 722 -12.30 11.68 20.44
C THR A 722 -11.52 12.20 21.64
N LEU A 723 -10.88 13.36 21.50
CA LEU A 723 -10.21 14.06 22.59
C LEU A 723 -11.15 14.25 23.81
N TRP A 724 -12.40 14.57 23.56
CA TRP A 724 -13.38 14.84 24.63
C TRP A 724 -13.88 13.56 25.30
N GLU A 725 -13.82 12.42 24.63
CA GLU A 725 -14.16 11.11 25.18
C GLU A 725 -13.00 10.46 25.97
N ALA A 726 -11.75 10.82 25.66
CA ALA A 726 -10.55 10.24 26.27
C ALA A 726 -9.46 11.30 26.54
N THR A 727 -9.83 12.44 27.12
CA THR A 727 -8.94 13.60 27.33
C THR A 727 -7.63 13.22 28.03
N ASP A 728 -7.68 12.44 29.09
CA ASP A 728 -6.49 12.01 29.83
C ASP A 728 -5.52 11.21 28.98
N THR A 729 -6.04 10.29 28.14
CA THR A 729 -5.24 9.48 27.23
C THR A 729 -4.53 10.37 26.20
N TYR A 730 -5.25 11.32 25.60
CA TYR A 730 -4.68 12.28 24.66
C TYR A 730 -3.58 13.13 25.26
N ILE A 731 -3.77 13.62 26.49
CA ILE A 731 -2.78 14.45 27.21
C ILE A 731 -1.56 13.61 27.58
N LYS A 732 -1.76 12.43 28.23
CA LYS A 732 -0.67 11.55 28.67
C LYS A 732 0.20 11.06 27.53
N MET A 733 -0.41 10.75 26.37
CA MET A 733 0.32 10.30 25.21
C MET A 733 1.06 11.42 24.49
N SER A 734 0.80 12.70 24.73
CA SER A 734 1.40 13.83 23.98
C SER A 734 2.75 14.22 24.56
N PRO A 735 3.90 13.85 23.94
CA PRO A 735 5.22 14.25 24.44
C PRO A 735 5.45 15.75 24.39
N PHE A 736 4.69 16.50 23.60
CA PHE A 736 4.68 17.96 23.60
C PHE A 736 4.40 18.55 25.00
N ILE A 737 3.47 17.95 25.74
CA ILE A 737 3.10 18.37 27.10
C ILE A 737 4.29 18.21 28.06
N LEU A 738 5.20 17.30 27.77
CA LEU A 738 6.38 16.99 28.57
C LEU A 738 7.69 17.52 27.97
N ALA A 739 7.63 18.46 27.05
CA ALA A 739 8.80 19.03 26.39
C ALA A 739 9.86 19.57 27.39
N ASN A 740 9.41 20.09 28.55
CA ASN A 740 10.28 20.55 29.63
C ASN A 740 11.09 19.42 30.33
N LYS A 741 10.64 18.17 30.22
CA LYS A 741 11.32 16.99 30.80
C LYS A 741 12.33 16.36 29.83
N ILE A 742 12.25 16.63 28.55
CA ILE A 742 13.17 16.09 27.56
C ILE A 742 14.51 16.84 27.64
N LYS A 743 15.57 16.15 28.07
CA LYS A 743 16.94 16.68 28.20
C LYS A 743 17.93 15.96 27.28
N LYS A 744 17.56 14.82 26.73
CA LYS A 744 18.38 14.07 25.77
C LYS A 744 18.29 14.68 24.37
N PRO A 745 19.39 14.66 23.59
CA PRO A 745 19.40 15.17 22.22
C PRO A 745 18.35 14.52 21.32
N ILE A 746 17.60 15.33 20.57
CA ILE A 746 16.61 14.84 19.60
C ILE A 746 16.74 15.53 18.26
N LEU A 747 16.81 14.73 17.19
CA LEU A 747 16.83 15.15 15.79
C LEU A 747 15.45 14.94 15.17
N LEU A 748 14.84 16.03 14.71
CA LEU A 748 13.50 16.05 14.10
C LEU A 748 13.61 16.29 12.60
N PHE A 749 12.90 15.48 11.82
CA PHE A 749 12.71 15.69 10.38
C PHE A 749 11.22 15.78 10.06
N HIS A 750 10.87 16.62 9.08
CA HIS A 750 9.51 16.67 8.57
C HIS A 750 9.47 17.13 7.12
N GLY A 751 8.64 16.47 6.30
CA GLY A 751 8.32 16.96 4.97
C GLY A 751 7.38 18.15 5.04
N GLU A 752 7.72 19.25 4.38
CA GLU A 752 6.95 20.51 4.43
C GLU A 752 5.50 20.32 3.95
N GLU A 753 5.31 19.44 2.95
CA GLU A 753 4.02 19.15 2.36
C GLU A 753 3.35 17.89 2.93
N ASP A 754 3.73 17.49 4.14
CA ASP A 754 3.00 16.42 4.84
C ASP A 754 1.57 16.89 5.14
N SER A 755 0.62 16.39 4.40
CA SER A 755 -0.81 16.73 4.45
C SER A 755 -1.62 15.85 5.37
N LYS A 756 -0.98 14.81 5.95
CA LYS A 756 -1.63 13.89 6.88
C LYS A 756 -1.85 14.56 8.24
N VAL A 757 -2.39 13.80 9.15
CA VAL A 757 -2.54 14.16 10.57
C VAL A 757 -1.23 14.62 11.21
N THR A 758 -0.09 14.21 10.63
CA THR A 758 1.27 14.54 11.04
C THR A 758 1.85 15.72 10.25
N THR A 759 1.22 16.87 10.26
CA THR A 759 1.72 18.04 9.50
C THR A 759 3.02 18.59 10.07
N ALA A 760 3.84 19.28 9.24
CA ALA A 760 5.11 19.87 9.65
C ALA A 760 4.98 20.83 10.85
N MET A 761 3.81 21.43 11.06
CA MET A 761 3.49 22.24 12.23
C MET A 761 3.72 21.49 13.54
N GLN A 762 3.43 20.19 13.59
CA GLN A 762 3.66 19.37 14.78
C GLN A 762 5.14 19.36 15.19
N SER A 763 6.05 19.18 14.24
CA SER A 763 7.49 19.19 14.50
C SER A 763 8.00 20.59 14.82
N THR A 764 7.47 21.62 14.16
CA THR A 764 7.88 23.01 14.41
C THR A 764 7.51 23.45 15.83
N GLN A 765 6.26 23.24 16.25
CA GLN A 765 5.83 23.58 17.60
C GLN A 765 6.58 22.78 18.68
N PHE A 766 6.84 21.50 18.40
CA PHE A 766 7.58 20.65 19.35
C PHE A 766 9.04 21.11 19.47
N TYR A 767 9.69 21.44 18.36
CA TYR A 767 11.04 22.02 18.36
C TYR A 767 11.11 23.32 19.15
N ASP A 768 10.13 24.22 18.95
CA ASP A 768 10.10 25.50 19.66
C ASP A 768 9.94 25.30 21.17
N ALA A 769 9.11 24.35 21.60
CA ALA A 769 8.97 24.01 23.00
C ALA A 769 10.28 23.44 23.58
N LEU A 770 10.89 22.46 22.90
CA LEU A 770 12.16 21.86 23.31
C LEU A 770 13.27 22.90 23.44
N LYS A 771 13.42 23.78 22.44
CA LYS A 771 14.44 24.84 22.43
C LYS A 771 14.26 25.78 23.60
N ARG A 772 13.03 26.21 23.88
CA ARG A 772 12.73 27.15 25.01
C ARG A 772 13.01 26.52 26.37
N HIS A 773 12.93 25.19 26.50
CA HIS A 773 13.30 24.44 27.70
C HIS A 773 14.76 23.99 27.73
N GLY A 774 15.60 24.42 26.80
CA GLY A 774 17.03 24.16 26.76
C GLY A 774 17.41 22.72 26.37
N ALA A 775 16.53 21.96 25.72
CA ALA A 775 16.86 20.63 25.21
C ALA A 775 17.79 20.72 24.00
N PRO A 776 18.83 19.90 23.88
CA PRO A 776 19.61 19.78 22.65
C PRO A 776 18.71 19.20 21.53
N CYS A 777 18.25 20.04 20.61
CA CYS A 777 17.34 19.66 19.55
C CYS A 777 17.73 20.29 18.22
N ARG A 778 17.40 19.60 17.14
CA ARG A 778 17.58 20.07 15.76
C ARG A 778 16.35 19.69 14.94
N LEU A 779 15.84 20.62 14.13
CA LEU A 779 14.73 20.43 13.21
C LEU A 779 15.20 20.64 11.77
N VAL A 780 14.89 19.69 10.91
CA VAL A 780 15.13 19.76 9.47
C VAL A 780 13.78 19.65 8.76
N ILE A 781 13.34 20.74 8.13
CA ILE A 781 12.16 20.74 7.25
C ILE A 781 12.63 20.51 5.81
N LEU A 782 11.99 19.57 5.13
CA LEU A 782 12.32 19.16 3.77
C LEU A 782 11.31 19.77 2.80
N PRO A 783 11.69 20.77 2.00
CA PRO A 783 10.80 21.40 1.02
C PRO A 783 10.24 20.35 0.04
N PHE A 784 8.97 20.53 -0.34
CA PHE A 784 8.23 19.69 -1.30
C PHE A 784 8.06 18.22 -0.89
N GLU A 785 8.65 17.76 0.20
CA GLU A 785 8.48 16.38 0.67
C GLU A 785 7.18 16.20 1.43
N GLY A 786 6.55 15.03 1.22
CA GLY A 786 5.36 14.60 1.94
C GLY A 786 5.71 13.80 3.20
N HIS A 787 4.78 12.93 3.60
CA HIS A 787 4.96 12.07 4.78
C HIS A 787 6.15 11.10 4.65
N ARG A 788 6.48 10.67 3.44
CA ARG A 788 7.68 9.87 3.10
C ARG A 788 8.53 10.69 2.15
N TYR A 789 9.84 10.66 2.36
CA TYR A 789 10.80 11.41 1.55
C TYR A 789 11.14 10.61 0.29
N THR A 790 11.18 11.27 -0.84
CA THR A 790 11.33 10.64 -2.16
C THR A 790 12.46 11.19 -2.99
N ALA A 791 12.74 12.50 -2.90
CA ALA A 791 13.81 13.12 -3.67
C ALA A 791 15.18 12.71 -3.16
N ARG A 792 16.10 12.44 -4.09
CA ARG A 792 17.46 12.01 -3.77
C ARG A 792 18.18 13.00 -2.86
N GLU A 793 18.09 14.27 -3.14
CA GLU A 793 18.72 15.35 -2.36
C GLU A 793 18.18 15.35 -0.92
N SER A 794 16.87 15.25 -0.73
CA SER A 794 16.24 15.18 0.59
C SER A 794 16.67 13.95 1.37
N ILE A 795 16.66 12.79 0.72
CA ILE A 795 17.04 11.50 1.34
C ILE A 795 18.50 11.52 1.75
N MET A 796 19.41 11.95 0.87
CA MET A 796 20.84 12.02 1.17
C MET A 796 21.13 13.02 2.31
N HIS A 797 20.44 14.14 2.35
CA HIS A 797 20.57 15.11 3.43
C HIS A 797 20.07 14.57 4.78
N VAL A 798 18.94 13.87 4.79
CA VAL A 798 18.42 13.20 5.99
C VAL A 798 19.42 12.17 6.52
N ILE A 799 20.05 11.43 5.64
CA ILE A 799 21.08 10.43 6.01
C ILE A 799 22.32 11.13 6.56
N TRP A 800 22.77 12.22 5.90
CA TRP A 800 23.92 13.02 6.36
C TRP A 800 23.70 13.62 7.75
N GLU A 801 22.55 14.23 8.00
CA GLU A 801 22.19 14.77 9.32
C GLU A 801 22.12 13.68 10.39
N THR A 802 21.55 12.52 10.02
CA THR A 802 21.44 11.38 10.92
C THR A 802 22.84 10.81 11.27
N ASP A 803 23.74 10.68 10.28
CA ASP A 803 25.13 10.24 10.52
C ASP A 803 25.85 11.14 11.53
N ARG A 804 25.83 12.46 11.26
CA ARG A 804 26.44 13.44 12.15
C ARG A 804 25.86 13.42 13.56
N TRP A 805 24.52 13.24 13.66
CA TRP A 805 23.85 13.17 14.95
C TRP A 805 24.27 11.94 15.75
N LEU A 806 24.27 10.78 15.11
CA LEU A 806 24.70 9.53 15.72
C LEU A 806 26.19 9.56 16.11
N GLN A 807 27.06 10.08 15.25
CA GLN A 807 28.48 10.22 15.56
C GLN A 807 28.69 11.11 16.79
N LYS A 808 27.99 12.25 16.86
CA LYS A 808 28.12 13.20 17.94
C LYS A 808 27.59 12.71 19.29
N TYR A 809 26.45 12.05 19.31
CA TYR A 809 25.73 11.78 20.55
C TYR A 809 25.62 10.30 20.92
N CYS A 810 26.01 9.41 20.03
CA CYS A 810 25.93 7.97 20.28
C CYS A 810 27.27 7.24 20.12
N ALA A 811 28.06 7.56 19.07
CA ALA A 811 29.34 6.89 18.81
C ALA A 811 30.54 7.53 19.51
N SER A 812 30.54 8.85 19.73
CA SER A 812 31.65 9.55 20.40
C SER A 812 31.93 8.99 21.79
N ASN A 813 33.21 8.94 22.13
CA ASN A 813 33.68 8.51 23.45
C ASN A 813 33.32 9.51 24.56
#